data_e6e373c2a46cc29a040e60dd9562a57b
#
_entry.id   e6e373c2a46cc29a040e60dd9562a57b
#
_cell.length_a   1.000
_cell.length_b   1.000
_cell.length_c   1.000
_cell.angle_alpha   90.00
_cell.angle_beta   90.00
_cell.angle_gamma   90.00
#
_symmetry.space_group_name_H-M   'P 1'
#
loop_
_entity.id
_entity.type
_entity.pdbx_description
1 polymer ?
#
loop_
_entity_poly.entity_id
_entity_poly.type
_entity_poly.pdbx_seq_one_letter_code
_entity_poly.pdbx_strand_id
1 'polypeptide(L)'
;MPPTAEPGITRYAYDVVVIGAGGAGLRAAIAAREQGKRTAVISKSLFGKAHTVMAEGGAAAALGNANPEDEWRVHFRDTVRGGKFLNDPRMAELHAREAPERILELEYWGALFDRTAEGKISQRNFGGHEYPRLAHVGDRTGLEMIRTLQQRVVALQQEDAAELGDPEARIRVFAETAITRLVTEDDEPGGGAGGSAGAGATAVDAAGSTGRGAGGATAVDPGPDGAGDAGAGPAGNARTPGRIVGAFGYRRVDGGFVLFEAPSVVLATGGIGKAFRTTSNSWEYTGDGHALALRAGASLINMEFVQFHPTGMVWPPSVKGILVTESVRGDGGVLRNSEGERFMFGYVPDVFRSQYAESEEEADGWYDDPANHRRPPELLPRDEVARAINTEVKEGRGSPHGGVFLDVSTRLPAEEIKKRLPSMHHQFKELADVDITAEPMEVGPTCHYVMGGVRVDADTAASDVPGLFAAGEVAGGMHGSNRLGGNSLSDLLVFGRRAGLGAAAYVDGLGDRPAPAGLLDRVADEASSYALHFLRADGGENPYTLHADLQETMNDLVGIIRKGPEMERALERLDELAERSRALSAPGDRVYNPGWHLALALPNMVLVSRAVAAAALERTESRGGHTREDFPGMSAEWRRVNLAVRADRSDRVSLSRLALADIPAGLLALFERDELAKYLTEEELPAAGAAGAADGAAEEGQS
;
A
#
# COMPACT_ATOMS: atom_id res chain seq x y z
N MET A 1 31.99 23.28 21.37
CA MET A 1 32.73 22.32 20.53
C MET A 1 33.04 23.04 19.23
N PRO A 2 34.23 22.91 18.60
CA PRO A 2 34.44 23.48 17.28
C PRO A 2 33.50 22.85 16.30
N PRO A 3 33.04 23.57 15.25
CA PRO A 3 32.17 22.99 14.23
C PRO A 3 32.94 21.82 13.60
N THR A 4 32.39 20.61 13.74
CA THR A 4 32.86 19.45 12.98
C THR A 4 32.76 19.79 11.52
N ALA A 5 33.85 19.60 10.77
CA ALA A 5 33.87 19.77 9.33
C ALA A 5 32.60 19.08 8.72
N GLU A 6 31.93 19.78 7.80
CA GLU A 6 30.77 19.19 7.14
C GLU A 6 31.20 17.83 6.54
N PRO A 7 30.60 16.71 6.96
CA PRO A 7 30.97 15.43 6.37
C PRO A 7 30.60 15.46 4.91
N GLY A 8 31.59 15.24 4.06
CA GLY A 8 31.41 15.17 2.62
C GLY A 8 30.34 14.11 2.25
N ILE A 9 29.69 14.30 1.12
CA ILE A 9 28.69 13.35 0.60
C ILE A 9 29.40 12.07 0.18
N THR A 10 29.04 10.94 0.81
CA THR A 10 29.57 9.63 0.42
C THR A 10 28.88 9.14 -0.87
N ARG A 11 29.64 8.72 -1.85
CA ARG A 11 29.13 8.29 -3.17
C ARG A 11 29.26 6.81 -3.36
N TYR A 12 28.24 6.24 -3.98
CA TYR A 12 28.15 4.84 -4.38
C TYR A 12 27.64 4.75 -5.81
N ALA A 13 28.08 3.73 -6.57
CA ALA A 13 27.62 3.46 -7.94
C ALA A 13 27.11 2.02 -8.01
N TYR A 14 25.88 1.86 -8.48
CA TYR A 14 25.19 0.58 -8.67
C TYR A 14 24.42 0.57 -9.98
N ASP A 15 24.09 -0.63 -10.47
CA ASP A 15 23.23 -0.79 -11.63
C ASP A 15 21.74 -0.61 -11.24
N VAL A 16 21.38 -1.15 -10.07
CA VAL A 16 20.01 -1.08 -9.51
C VAL A 16 20.07 -0.66 -8.05
N VAL A 17 19.26 0.32 -7.68
CA VAL A 17 19.03 0.73 -6.29
C VAL A 17 17.62 0.36 -5.89
N VAL A 18 17.46 -0.49 -4.88
CA VAL A 18 16.18 -0.90 -4.31
C VAL A 18 15.93 -0.13 -3.01
N ILE A 19 14.89 0.70 -2.96
CA ILE A 19 14.52 1.52 -1.81
C ILE A 19 13.40 0.83 -1.04
N GLY A 20 13.74 0.24 0.09
CA GLY A 20 12.89 -0.59 0.94
C GLY A 20 13.40 -2.02 1.04
N ALA A 21 13.53 -2.54 2.26
CA ALA A 21 13.98 -3.91 2.56
C ALA A 21 12.85 -4.78 3.16
N GLY A 22 11.60 -4.52 2.74
CA GLY A 22 10.45 -5.39 2.97
C GLY A 22 10.42 -6.56 1.98
N GLY A 23 9.37 -7.36 2.00
CA GLY A 23 9.24 -8.53 1.13
C GLY A 23 9.45 -8.22 -0.36
N ALA A 24 8.81 -7.16 -0.87
CA ALA A 24 8.95 -6.75 -2.28
C ALA A 24 10.38 -6.32 -2.61
N GLY A 25 10.99 -5.48 -1.77
CA GLY A 25 12.35 -4.98 -2.03
C GLY A 25 13.41 -6.06 -1.98
N LEU A 26 13.35 -6.96 -0.98
CA LEU A 26 14.27 -8.10 -0.91
C LEU A 26 14.10 -9.03 -2.12
N ARG A 27 12.85 -9.29 -2.53
CA ARG A 27 12.61 -10.13 -3.71
C ARG A 27 13.08 -9.47 -5.00
N ALA A 28 12.92 -8.15 -5.14
CA ALA A 28 13.42 -7.40 -6.28
C ALA A 28 14.97 -7.41 -6.33
N ALA A 29 15.61 -7.18 -5.20
CA ALA A 29 17.07 -7.18 -5.10
C ALA A 29 17.68 -8.55 -5.44
N ILE A 30 17.06 -9.63 -4.94
CA ILE A 30 17.45 -11.01 -5.27
C ILE A 30 17.35 -11.21 -6.80
N ALA A 31 16.22 -10.82 -7.41
CA ALA A 31 16.02 -10.98 -8.85
C ALA A 31 17.02 -10.19 -9.68
N ALA A 32 17.29 -8.93 -9.34
CA ALA A 32 18.26 -8.09 -10.04
C ALA A 32 19.69 -8.67 -9.91
N ARG A 33 20.10 -9.10 -8.72
CA ARG A 33 21.42 -9.73 -8.50
C ARG A 33 21.55 -11.04 -9.29
N GLU A 34 20.49 -11.87 -9.33
CA GLU A 34 20.49 -13.13 -10.11
C GLU A 34 20.62 -12.87 -11.62
N GLN A 35 20.27 -11.68 -12.12
CA GLN A 35 20.55 -11.19 -13.48
C GLN A 35 21.94 -10.54 -13.59
N GLY A 36 22.83 -10.70 -12.61
CA GLY A 36 24.20 -10.22 -12.63
C GLY A 36 24.35 -8.72 -12.34
N LYS A 37 23.30 -8.02 -11.88
CA LYS A 37 23.36 -6.57 -11.60
C LYS A 37 23.98 -6.29 -10.22
N ARG A 38 24.80 -5.25 -10.17
CA ARG A 38 25.27 -4.67 -8.91
C ARG A 38 24.11 -3.93 -8.25
N THR A 39 23.64 -4.45 -7.12
CA THR A 39 22.37 -4.03 -6.50
C THR A 39 22.60 -3.47 -5.10
N ALA A 40 22.13 -2.26 -4.82
CA ALA A 40 22.04 -1.70 -3.48
C ALA A 40 20.63 -1.90 -2.90
N VAL A 41 20.53 -2.42 -1.68
CA VAL A 41 19.28 -2.50 -0.92
C VAL A 41 19.32 -1.47 0.19
N ILE A 42 18.41 -0.50 0.17
CA ILE A 42 18.38 0.59 1.12
C ILE A 42 17.22 0.42 2.09
N SER A 43 17.50 0.39 3.39
CA SER A 43 16.50 0.26 4.45
C SER A 43 16.53 1.48 5.38
N LYS A 44 15.37 2.11 5.58
CA LYS A 44 15.19 3.20 6.55
C LYS A 44 15.35 2.73 8.00
N SER A 45 15.14 1.43 8.25
CA SER A 45 15.36 0.75 9.53
C SER A 45 16.47 -0.30 9.44
N LEU A 46 16.63 -1.09 10.48
CA LEU A 46 17.53 -2.24 10.48
C LEU A 46 17.08 -3.28 9.45
N PHE A 47 18.04 -3.97 8.87
CA PHE A 47 17.79 -5.10 7.98
C PHE A 47 16.94 -6.18 8.69
N GLY A 48 15.81 -6.55 8.10
CA GLY A 48 14.83 -7.47 8.69
C GLY A 48 13.77 -6.85 9.59
N LYS A 49 13.74 -5.53 9.74
CA LYS A 49 12.75 -4.79 10.53
C LYS A 49 11.68 -4.10 9.67
N ALA A 50 11.28 -4.71 8.57
CA ALA A 50 10.23 -4.18 7.70
C ALA A 50 8.83 -4.50 8.23
N HIS A 51 7.82 -3.71 7.83
CA HIS A 51 6.42 -3.93 8.23
C HIS A 51 5.90 -5.33 7.83
N THR A 52 6.41 -5.94 6.77
CA THR A 52 6.07 -7.31 6.35
C THR A 52 6.17 -8.31 7.52
N VAL A 53 7.10 -8.11 8.49
CA VAL A 53 7.24 -8.94 9.69
C VAL A 53 5.95 -9.01 10.51
N MET A 54 5.14 -7.96 10.47
CA MET A 54 3.88 -7.84 11.23
C MET A 54 2.69 -8.55 10.55
N ALA A 55 2.90 -9.19 9.41
CA ALA A 55 1.83 -9.88 8.69
C ALA A 55 1.64 -11.30 9.25
N GLU A 56 0.46 -11.57 9.78
CA GLU A 56 0.15 -12.77 10.55
C GLU A 56 -0.68 -13.79 9.76
N GLY A 57 -1.52 -13.32 8.82
CA GLY A 57 -2.58 -14.12 8.21
C GLY A 57 -2.13 -15.27 7.31
N GLY A 58 -1.10 -15.08 6.51
CA GLY A 58 -0.66 -16.02 5.49
C GLY A 58 -0.59 -15.38 4.10
N ALA A 59 0.09 -16.04 3.16
CA ALA A 59 0.24 -15.64 1.78
C ALA A 59 -0.73 -16.42 0.88
N ALA A 60 -1.56 -15.69 0.10
CA ALA A 60 -2.56 -16.32 -0.76
C ALA A 60 -1.90 -16.93 -2.00
N ALA A 61 -2.07 -18.25 -2.20
CA ALA A 61 -1.59 -18.97 -3.36
C ALA A 61 -2.48 -20.20 -3.60
N ALA A 62 -2.97 -20.38 -4.80
CA ALA A 62 -3.84 -21.50 -5.18
C ALA A 62 -2.99 -22.77 -5.39
N LEU A 63 -2.56 -23.41 -4.28
CA LEU A 63 -1.75 -24.62 -4.30
C LEU A 63 -2.57 -25.92 -4.47
N GLY A 64 -3.91 -25.84 -4.29
CA GLY A 64 -4.77 -27.01 -4.34
C GLY A 64 -4.57 -28.03 -3.22
N ASN A 65 -3.87 -27.67 -2.13
CA ASN A 65 -3.52 -28.59 -1.05
C ASN A 65 -4.69 -28.84 -0.10
N ALA A 66 -5.45 -27.81 0.25
CA ALA A 66 -6.62 -27.89 1.12
C ALA A 66 -7.88 -28.25 0.34
N ASN A 67 -8.03 -27.76 -0.88
CA ASN A 67 -9.09 -28.10 -1.80
C ASN A 67 -8.51 -28.26 -3.22
N PRO A 68 -8.64 -29.45 -3.86
CA PRO A 68 -8.12 -29.72 -5.22
C PRO A 68 -8.73 -28.85 -6.32
N GLU A 69 -9.89 -28.27 -6.08
CA GLU A 69 -10.55 -27.36 -7.04
C GLU A 69 -10.00 -25.93 -7.01
N ASP A 70 -9.12 -25.61 -6.01
CA ASP A 70 -8.49 -24.31 -5.90
C ASP A 70 -7.35 -24.18 -6.93
N GLU A 71 -7.61 -23.45 -8.00
CA GLU A 71 -6.66 -23.14 -9.04
C GLU A 71 -6.48 -21.62 -9.22
N TRP A 72 -5.52 -21.20 -10.02
CA TRP A 72 -5.22 -19.78 -10.25
C TRP A 72 -6.41 -19.00 -10.83
N ARG A 73 -7.32 -19.63 -11.61
CA ARG A 73 -8.52 -18.96 -12.14
C ARG A 73 -9.51 -18.60 -11.04
N VAL A 74 -9.67 -19.47 -10.05
CA VAL A 74 -10.50 -19.18 -8.87
C VAL A 74 -9.85 -18.05 -8.04
N HIS A 75 -8.52 -18.07 -7.88
CA HIS A 75 -7.81 -16.99 -7.21
C HIS A 75 -7.95 -15.65 -7.95
N PHE A 76 -7.83 -15.65 -9.29
CA PHE A 76 -8.07 -14.46 -10.12
C PHE A 76 -9.49 -13.93 -9.93
N ARG A 77 -10.50 -14.81 -10.04
CA ARG A 77 -11.92 -14.46 -9.87
C ARG A 77 -12.17 -13.80 -8.51
N ASP A 78 -11.70 -14.41 -7.44
CA ASP A 78 -11.86 -13.87 -6.09
C ASP A 78 -11.17 -12.52 -5.94
N THR A 79 -9.96 -12.36 -6.51
CA THR A 79 -9.19 -11.12 -6.48
C THR A 79 -9.93 -9.98 -7.18
N VAL A 80 -10.45 -10.21 -8.39
CA VAL A 80 -11.20 -9.19 -9.16
C VAL A 80 -12.53 -8.87 -8.47
N ARG A 81 -13.25 -9.89 -7.96
CA ARG A 81 -14.47 -9.72 -7.17
C ARG A 81 -14.20 -8.88 -5.90
N GLY A 82 -13.14 -9.22 -5.18
CA GLY A 82 -12.70 -8.49 -3.98
C GLY A 82 -12.37 -7.04 -4.27
N GLY A 83 -11.67 -6.76 -5.36
CA GLY A 83 -11.33 -5.42 -5.84
C GLY A 83 -12.46 -4.65 -6.51
N LYS A 84 -13.69 -5.23 -6.52
CA LYS A 84 -14.90 -4.64 -7.10
C LYS A 84 -14.71 -4.23 -8.57
N PHE A 85 -14.01 -5.06 -9.34
CA PHE A 85 -13.75 -4.88 -10.78
C PHE A 85 -13.01 -3.59 -11.15
N LEU A 86 -12.17 -3.06 -10.23
CA LEU A 86 -11.23 -1.96 -10.49
C LEU A 86 -9.76 -2.40 -10.49
N ASN A 87 -9.50 -3.69 -10.39
CA ASN A 87 -8.16 -4.26 -10.55
C ASN A 87 -7.65 -4.05 -11.99
N ASP A 88 -6.35 -3.86 -12.16
CA ASP A 88 -5.73 -4.13 -13.44
C ASP A 88 -5.84 -5.63 -13.73
N PRO A 89 -6.53 -6.05 -14.81
CA PRO A 89 -6.80 -7.47 -15.06
C PRO A 89 -5.53 -8.28 -15.31
N ARG A 90 -4.53 -7.66 -15.95
CA ARG A 90 -3.25 -8.32 -16.22
C ARG A 90 -2.45 -8.54 -14.94
N MET A 91 -2.41 -7.54 -14.04
CA MET A 91 -1.78 -7.71 -12.74
C MET A 91 -2.46 -8.79 -11.92
N ALA A 92 -3.80 -8.81 -11.87
CA ALA A 92 -4.55 -9.84 -11.15
C ALA A 92 -4.31 -11.25 -11.71
N GLU A 93 -4.22 -11.40 -13.04
CA GLU A 93 -3.90 -12.66 -13.70
C GLU A 93 -2.47 -13.13 -13.35
N LEU A 94 -1.49 -12.26 -13.52
CA LEU A 94 -0.08 -12.57 -13.22
C LEU A 94 0.10 -12.96 -11.75
N HIS A 95 -0.51 -12.20 -10.84
CA HIS A 95 -0.49 -12.51 -9.42
C HIS A 95 -1.04 -13.91 -9.13
N ALA A 96 -2.24 -14.22 -9.64
CA ALA A 96 -2.89 -15.50 -9.36
C ALA A 96 -2.10 -16.69 -9.94
N ARG A 97 -1.52 -16.53 -11.14
CA ARG A 97 -0.72 -17.57 -11.81
C ARG A 97 0.62 -17.83 -11.12
N GLU A 98 1.32 -16.78 -10.69
CA GLU A 98 2.69 -16.90 -10.20
C GLU A 98 2.78 -17.10 -8.69
N ALA A 99 1.75 -16.74 -7.91
CA ALA A 99 1.77 -16.87 -6.46
C ALA A 99 2.12 -18.30 -5.97
N PRO A 100 1.58 -19.39 -6.54
CA PRO A 100 1.95 -20.75 -6.15
C PRO A 100 3.44 -21.03 -6.27
N GLU A 101 4.04 -20.68 -7.40
CA GLU A 101 5.47 -20.88 -7.64
C GLU A 101 6.33 -20.03 -6.68
N ARG A 102 5.90 -18.81 -6.34
CA ARG A 102 6.63 -17.95 -5.38
C ARG A 102 6.59 -18.49 -3.96
N ILE A 103 5.53 -19.14 -3.55
CA ILE A 103 5.46 -19.82 -2.24
C ILE A 103 6.39 -21.05 -2.21
N LEU A 104 6.39 -21.85 -3.28
CA LEU A 104 7.30 -22.98 -3.40
C LEU A 104 8.78 -22.55 -3.47
N GLU A 105 9.06 -21.40 -4.09
CA GLU A 105 10.40 -20.79 -4.09
C GLU A 105 10.88 -20.44 -2.67
N LEU A 106 10.01 -19.85 -1.84
CA LEU A 106 10.33 -19.60 -0.44
C LEU A 106 10.59 -20.89 0.33
N GLU A 107 9.78 -21.93 0.10
CA GLU A 107 9.99 -23.24 0.69
C GLU A 107 11.36 -23.81 0.28
N TYR A 108 11.72 -23.74 -0.99
CA TYR A 108 13.01 -24.15 -1.50
C TYR A 108 14.18 -23.39 -0.84
N TRP A 109 13.99 -22.10 -0.51
CA TRP A 109 14.96 -21.29 0.23
C TRP A 109 14.93 -21.51 1.74
N GLY A 110 14.06 -22.41 2.24
CA GLY A 110 14.01 -22.84 3.63
C GLY A 110 12.95 -22.19 4.49
N ALA A 111 11.84 -21.71 3.90
CA ALA A 111 10.66 -21.29 4.67
C ALA A 111 9.95 -22.51 5.28
N LEU A 112 9.63 -22.43 6.57
CA LEU A 112 9.04 -23.50 7.35
C LEU A 112 7.52 -23.35 7.46
N PHE A 113 6.82 -23.48 6.33
CA PHE A 113 5.35 -23.46 6.31
C PHE A 113 4.75 -24.61 7.12
N ASP A 114 3.61 -24.35 7.76
CA ASP A 114 2.82 -25.38 8.43
C ASP A 114 2.37 -26.45 7.45
N ARG A 115 2.23 -27.70 7.95
CA ARG A 115 1.98 -28.88 7.12
C ARG A 115 0.66 -29.55 7.45
N THR A 116 0.04 -30.14 6.41
CA THR A 116 -1.02 -31.11 6.57
C THR A 116 -0.45 -32.46 7.08
N ALA A 117 -1.32 -33.39 7.47
CA ALA A 117 -0.91 -34.73 7.88
C ALA A 117 -0.14 -35.49 6.77
N GLU A 118 -0.41 -35.16 5.50
CA GLU A 118 0.21 -35.72 4.30
C GLU A 118 1.53 -35.01 3.94
N GLY A 119 1.94 -34.02 4.72
CA GLY A 119 3.20 -33.29 4.50
C GLY A 119 3.12 -32.15 3.48
N LYS A 120 1.94 -31.82 2.94
CA LYS A 120 1.74 -30.67 2.05
C LYS A 120 1.72 -29.36 2.84
N ILE A 121 2.02 -28.23 2.19
CA ILE A 121 1.85 -26.89 2.81
C ILE A 121 0.38 -26.72 3.22
N SER A 122 0.15 -26.42 4.50
CA SER A 122 -1.18 -26.14 5.02
C SER A 122 -1.71 -24.80 4.50
N GLN A 123 -2.99 -24.75 4.20
CA GLN A 123 -3.68 -23.57 3.73
C GLN A 123 -4.91 -23.28 4.58
N ARG A 124 -5.10 -22.02 5.00
CA ARG A 124 -6.25 -21.63 5.82
C ARG A 124 -7.22 -20.70 5.09
N ASN A 125 -8.45 -20.65 5.61
CA ASN A 125 -9.50 -19.75 5.15
C ASN A 125 -9.23 -18.29 5.54
N PHE A 126 -9.64 -17.40 4.63
CA PHE A 126 -9.73 -15.96 4.90
C PHE A 126 -10.94 -15.35 4.18
N GLY A 127 -11.42 -14.21 4.68
CA GLY A 127 -12.56 -13.52 4.11
C GLY A 127 -12.36 -13.15 2.64
N GLY A 128 -13.40 -13.38 1.81
CA GLY A 128 -13.40 -13.05 0.39
C GLY A 128 -12.80 -14.10 -0.54
N HIS A 129 -12.11 -15.11 -0.02
CA HIS A 129 -11.64 -16.25 -0.79
C HIS A 129 -12.67 -17.38 -0.79
N GLU A 130 -12.88 -18.01 -1.93
CA GLU A 130 -13.81 -19.14 -2.04
C GLU A 130 -13.24 -20.39 -1.37
N TYR A 131 -11.96 -20.67 -1.59
CA TYR A 131 -11.27 -21.81 -0.99
C TYR A 131 -10.17 -21.39 -0.01
N PRO A 132 -9.80 -22.28 0.95
CA PRO A 132 -8.63 -22.08 1.80
C PRO A 132 -7.38 -22.05 0.93
N ARG A 133 -6.68 -20.90 0.86
CA ARG A 133 -5.48 -20.79 0.02
C ARG A 133 -4.31 -20.07 0.69
N LEU A 134 -4.42 -19.66 1.95
CA LEU A 134 -3.36 -18.91 2.61
C LEU A 134 -2.33 -19.86 3.20
N ALA A 135 -1.17 -20.00 2.53
CA ALA A 135 0.02 -20.65 3.08
C ALA A 135 0.53 -19.85 4.29
N HIS A 136 0.79 -20.51 5.42
CA HIS A 136 1.04 -19.83 6.68
C HIS A 136 2.08 -20.54 7.57
N VAL A 137 2.57 -19.80 8.57
CA VAL A 137 3.40 -20.30 9.67
C VAL A 137 2.75 -19.79 10.95
N GLY A 138 1.81 -20.55 11.52
CA GLY A 138 0.98 -20.06 12.62
C GLY A 138 0.41 -18.68 12.33
N ASP A 139 0.55 -17.73 13.26
CA ASP A 139 0.25 -16.32 13.13
C ASP A 139 1.51 -15.44 12.94
N ARG A 140 2.58 -15.96 12.28
CA ARG A 140 3.89 -15.31 12.09
C ARG A 140 4.43 -15.43 10.67
N THR A 141 3.56 -15.51 9.68
CA THR A 141 3.93 -15.77 8.29
C THR A 141 4.88 -14.71 7.72
N GLY A 142 4.62 -13.43 7.99
CA GLY A 142 5.47 -12.33 7.50
C GLY A 142 6.89 -12.36 8.09
N LEU A 143 7.02 -12.73 9.37
CA LEU A 143 8.33 -12.91 10.01
C LEU A 143 9.12 -14.01 9.30
N GLU A 144 8.51 -15.16 9.02
CA GLU A 144 9.15 -16.25 8.32
C GLU A 144 9.55 -15.89 6.89
N MET A 145 8.70 -15.17 6.18
CA MET A 145 9.02 -14.67 4.83
C MET A 145 10.24 -13.74 4.84
N ILE A 146 10.29 -12.78 5.77
CA ILE A 146 11.45 -11.87 5.88
C ILE A 146 12.71 -12.64 6.28
N ARG A 147 12.63 -13.57 7.24
CA ARG A 147 13.75 -14.43 7.63
C ARG A 147 14.32 -15.17 6.41
N THR A 148 13.46 -15.77 5.60
CA THR A 148 13.85 -16.54 4.43
C THR A 148 14.49 -15.67 3.35
N LEU A 149 13.87 -14.52 3.04
CA LEU A 149 14.41 -13.58 2.05
C LEU A 149 15.75 -12.98 2.49
N GLN A 150 15.92 -12.65 3.78
CA GLN A 150 17.20 -12.21 4.33
C GLN A 150 18.26 -13.30 4.19
N GLN A 151 17.91 -14.54 4.56
CA GLN A 151 18.81 -15.67 4.43
C GLN A 151 19.26 -15.88 2.99
N ARG A 152 18.36 -15.71 2.00
CA ARG A 152 18.72 -15.79 0.58
C ARG A 152 19.67 -14.65 0.16
N VAL A 153 19.47 -13.43 0.62
CA VAL A 153 20.40 -12.31 0.38
C VAL A 153 21.78 -12.64 0.96
N VAL A 154 21.85 -13.12 2.20
CA VAL A 154 23.13 -13.52 2.81
C VAL A 154 23.78 -14.68 2.07
N ALA A 155 23.02 -15.67 1.59
CA ALA A 155 23.55 -16.75 0.77
C ALA A 155 24.16 -16.23 -0.54
N LEU A 156 23.50 -15.26 -1.22
CA LEU A 156 24.04 -14.61 -2.41
C LEU A 156 25.33 -13.83 -2.12
N GLN A 157 25.41 -13.17 -0.96
CA GLN A 157 26.65 -12.51 -0.51
C GLN A 157 27.78 -13.52 -0.25
N GLN A 158 27.46 -14.70 0.28
CA GLN A 158 28.46 -15.77 0.45
C GLN A 158 28.93 -16.35 -0.88
N GLU A 159 28.03 -16.48 -1.87
CA GLU A 159 28.39 -16.81 -3.26
C GLU A 159 29.36 -15.78 -3.83
N ASP A 160 29.07 -14.47 -3.67
CA ASP A 160 29.93 -13.38 -4.15
C ASP A 160 31.30 -13.38 -3.43
N ALA A 161 31.33 -13.65 -2.11
CA ALA A 161 32.57 -13.79 -1.37
C ALA A 161 33.44 -14.95 -1.90
N ALA A 162 32.82 -16.08 -2.23
CA ALA A 162 33.52 -17.25 -2.75
C ALA A 162 34.04 -17.03 -4.18
N GLU A 163 33.26 -16.35 -5.04
CA GLU A 163 33.60 -16.12 -6.43
C GLU A 163 34.54 -14.94 -6.66
N LEU A 164 34.32 -13.83 -5.93
CA LEU A 164 34.92 -12.52 -6.17
C LEU A 164 35.80 -12.04 -5.01
N GLY A 165 35.78 -12.74 -3.88
CA GLY A 165 36.53 -12.33 -2.68
C GLY A 165 35.90 -11.19 -1.88
N ASP A 166 34.72 -10.68 -2.30
CA ASP A 166 33.98 -9.61 -1.62
C ASP A 166 32.50 -9.97 -1.54
N PRO A 167 31.93 -10.14 -0.32
CA PRO A 167 30.52 -10.48 -0.13
C PRO A 167 29.57 -9.38 -0.60
N GLU A 168 30.01 -8.14 -0.72
CA GLU A 168 29.20 -7.00 -1.14
C GLU A 168 29.40 -6.59 -2.62
N ALA A 169 30.09 -7.43 -3.40
CA ALA A 169 30.46 -7.11 -4.78
C ALA A 169 29.24 -6.89 -5.69
N ARG A 170 28.18 -7.73 -5.54
CA ARG A 170 26.98 -7.64 -6.41
C ARG A 170 25.72 -7.28 -5.64
N ILE A 171 25.65 -7.53 -4.32
CA ILE A 171 24.49 -7.14 -3.51
C ILE A 171 24.93 -6.61 -2.16
N ARG A 172 24.60 -5.34 -1.88
CA ARG A 172 24.95 -4.67 -0.62
C ARG A 172 23.73 -4.08 0.05
N VAL A 173 23.65 -4.23 1.39
CA VAL A 173 22.57 -3.70 2.21
C VAL A 173 23.04 -2.44 2.97
N PHE A 174 22.31 -1.36 2.80
CA PHE A 174 22.47 -0.08 3.51
C PHE A 174 21.34 0.08 4.52
N ALA A 175 21.54 -0.46 5.71
CA ALA A 175 20.58 -0.30 6.80
C ALA A 175 20.62 1.14 7.37
N GLU A 176 19.52 1.54 8.03
CA GLU A 176 19.35 2.86 8.67
C GLU A 176 19.68 4.04 7.75
N THR A 177 19.37 3.85 6.46
CA THR A 177 19.59 4.85 5.41
C THR A 177 18.25 5.24 4.80
N ALA A 178 17.93 6.53 4.78
CA ALA A 178 16.69 7.08 4.23
C ALA A 178 16.99 7.84 2.94
N ILE A 179 16.25 7.55 1.88
CA ILE A 179 16.28 8.30 0.62
C ILE A 179 15.27 9.43 0.70
N THR A 180 15.69 10.63 0.35
CA THR A 180 14.88 11.86 0.39
C THR A 180 14.64 12.47 -0.98
N ARG A 181 15.42 12.08 -2.00
CA ARG A 181 15.26 12.56 -3.37
C ARG A 181 15.69 11.51 -4.39
N LEU A 182 14.91 11.35 -5.45
CA LEU A 182 15.35 10.73 -6.70
C LEU A 182 15.96 11.80 -7.59
N VAL A 183 16.94 11.44 -8.41
CA VAL A 183 17.58 12.34 -9.36
C VAL A 183 17.22 11.90 -10.77
N THR A 184 16.63 12.83 -11.54
CA THR A 184 16.27 12.62 -12.95
C THR A 184 17.15 13.44 -13.87
N GLU A 185 17.29 13.05 -15.14
CA GLU A 185 18.13 13.74 -16.15
C GLU A 185 17.75 15.20 -16.35
N ASP A 186 16.50 15.55 -16.11
CA ASP A 186 15.93 16.87 -16.32
C ASP A 186 15.77 17.70 -15.04
N ASP A 187 16.43 17.29 -13.93
CA ASP A 187 16.55 18.13 -12.73
C ASP A 187 17.33 19.41 -13.07
N GLU A 188 16.61 20.53 -13.18
CA GLU A 188 17.18 21.86 -13.41
C GLU A 188 17.56 22.56 -12.11
N PRO A 189 18.49 23.52 -12.12
CA PRO A 189 18.82 24.34 -10.97
C PRO A 189 17.58 25.04 -10.41
N GLY A 190 17.31 24.87 -9.09
CA GLY A 190 16.19 25.50 -8.39
C GLY A 190 14.84 24.78 -8.44
N GLY A 191 14.73 23.59 -9.05
CA GLY A 191 13.52 22.76 -9.15
C GLY A 191 13.29 21.83 -7.96
N GLY A 192 13.98 21.99 -6.84
CA GLY A 192 13.83 21.17 -5.63
C GLY A 192 12.61 21.59 -4.80
N ALA A 193 12.03 20.65 -4.04
CA ALA A 193 10.99 20.88 -3.05
C ALA A 193 11.47 21.85 -1.95
N GLY A 194 11.31 23.12 -2.19
CA GLY A 194 11.73 24.23 -1.37
C GLY A 194 11.84 25.45 -2.24
N GLY A 195 10.70 26.10 -2.52
CA GLY A 195 10.65 27.33 -3.31
C GLY A 195 11.69 28.33 -2.80
N SER A 196 12.42 28.87 -3.73
CA SER A 196 13.41 29.93 -3.62
C SER A 196 13.22 30.84 -2.39
N ALA A 197 14.14 30.78 -1.44
CA ALA A 197 14.46 31.93 -0.61
C ALA A 197 15.20 32.95 -1.49
N GLY A 198 14.46 33.66 -2.32
CA GLY A 198 14.96 34.81 -3.06
C GLY A 198 14.93 36.03 -2.13
N ALA A 199 16.11 36.43 -1.61
CA ALA A 199 16.29 37.74 -1.04
C ALA A 199 16.03 38.82 -2.12
N GLY A 200 14.97 39.58 -1.92
CA GLY A 200 14.63 40.72 -2.76
C GLY A 200 13.65 41.61 -2.03
N ALA A 201 14.14 42.33 -1.00
CA ALA A 201 13.39 43.42 -0.41
C ALA A 201 13.39 44.62 -1.35
N THR A 202 12.23 44.95 -1.89
CA THR A 202 11.89 46.33 -2.24
C THR A 202 10.43 46.59 -1.89
N ALA A 203 10.23 47.62 -1.11
CA ALA A 203 8.99 48.09 -0.59
C ALA A 203 8.21 48.92 -1.63
N VAL A 204 6.93 49.26 -1.25
CA VAL A 204 6.02 50.31 -1.74
C VAL A 204 5.19 49.92 -2.96
N ASP A 205 3.86 50.04 -3.06
CA ASP A 205 2.89 51.00 -2.49
C ASP A 205 1.47 50.41 -2.47
N ALA A 206 0.71 50.93 -1.54
CA ALA A 206 -0.74 50.72 -1.42
C ALA A 206 -1.52 51.57 -2.39
N ALA A 207 -2.51 51.02 -3.11
CA ALA A 207 -3.72 51.74 -3.46
C ALA A 207 -4.80 50.76 -3.94
N GLY A 208 -5.97 50.87 -3.31
CA GLY A 208 -7.15 50.08 -3.45
C GLY A 208 -7.92 50.26 -4.77
N SER A 209 -8.77 49.29 -5.01
CA SER A 209 -10.16 49.58 -5.39
C SER A 209 -11.00 48.31 -5.46
N THR A 210 -12.16 48.43 -4.91
CA THR A 210 -13.33 47.56 -4.89
C THR A 210 -13.84 47.22 -6.29
N GLY A 211 -14.35 45.98 -6.48
CA GLY A 211 -15.14 45.62 -7.65
C GLY A 211 -15.74 44.24 -7.56
N ARG A 212 -16.99 44.14 -7.10
CA ARG A 212 -17.86 42.97 -7.23
C ARG A 212 -18.19 42.71 -8.70
N GLY A 213 -18.29 41.44 -9.07
CA GLY A 213 -18.89 41.02 -10.32
C GLY A 213 -19.19 39.53 -10.32
N ALA A 214 -20.46 39.21 -10.05
CA ALA A 214 -21.03 37.87 -10.23
C ALA A 214 -21.35 37.63 -11.72
N GLY A 215 -21.29 36.35 -12.15
CA GLY A 215 -22.07 35.98 -13.33
C GLY A 215 -21.42 34.96 -14.25
N GLY A 216 -22.10 33.82 -14.40
CA GLY A 216 -22.26 33.22 -15.69
C GLY A 216 -21.79 31.80 -15.88
N ALA A 217 -22.62 30.82 -15.46
CA ALA A 217 -22.57 29.47 -16.00
C ALA A 217 -22.95 29.46 -17.47
N THR A 218 -22.16 28.84 -18.33
CA THR A 218 -22.60 28.47 -19.69
C THR A 218 -22.48 26.97 -19.86
N ALA A 219 -23.65 26.34 -20.03
CA ALA A 219 -23.85 24.99 -20.49
C ALA A 219 -23.28 24.81 -21.89
N VAL A 220 -22.64 23.66 -22.16
CA VAL A 220 -22.30 23.19 -23.50
C VAL A 220 -23.02 21.86 -23.75
N ASP A 221 -23.79 21.85 -24.82
CA ASP A 221 -24.66 20.84 -25.39
C ASP A 221 -23.82 19.67 -25.99
N PRO A 222 -24.18 18.39 -25.84
CA PRO A 222 -23.50 17.29 -26.51
C PRO A 222 -24.18 16.97 -27.86
N GLY A 223 -23.43 17.09 -28.95
CA GLY A 223 -23.82 16.58 -30.26
C GLY A 223 -23.09 15.28 -30.61
N PRO A 224 -23.65 14.39 -31.45
CA PRO A 224 -23.26 13.00 -31.59
C PRO A 224 -22.24 12.75 -32.73
N ASP A 225 -21.65 11.53 -32.66
CA ASP A 225 -20.92 10.77 -33.67
C ASP A 225 -19.44 11.05 -33.95
N GLY A 226 -18.65 10.00 -33.73
CA GLY A 226 -17.28 9.87 -34.26
C GLY A 226 -16.40 8.91 -33.48
N ALA A 227 -16.46 7.60 -33.81
CA ALA A 227 -15.44 6.65 -33.39
C ALA A 227 -14.08 7.04 -34.01
N GLY A 228 -13.10 7.30 -33.19
CA GLY A 228 -11.75 7.63 -33.63
C GLY A 228 -10.90 8.05 -32.45
N ASP A 229 -9.86 7.24 -32.20
CA ASP A 229 -8.62 7.58 -31.46
C ASP A 229 -8.83 8.38 -30.15
N ALA A 230 -8.75 7.70 -29.01
CA ALA A 230 -8.82 8.34 -27.70
C ALA A 230 -7.58 9.23 -27.49
N GLY A 231 -7.59 10.38 -28.15
CA GLY A 231 -6.66 11.48 -27.97
C GLY A 231 -6.82 12.07 -26.57
N ALA A 232 -5.73 12.11 -25.83
CA ALA A 232 -5.58 12.83 -24.60
C ALA A 232 -6.18 14.25 -24.74
N GLY A 233 -7.12 14.63 -23.85
CA GLY A 233 -7.57 16.01 -23.68
C GLY A 233 -6.38 16.94 -23.46
N PRO A 234 -6.52 18.28 -23.62
CA PRO A 234 -5.40 19.21 -23.59
C PRO A 234 -4.76 19.27 -22.19
N ALA A 235 -3.84 18.36 -21.94
CA ALA A 235 -2.88 18.45 -20.85
C ALA A 235 -1.96 19.63 -21.20
N GLY A 236 -2.08 20.73 -20.48
CA GLY A 236 -1.08 21.76 -20.53
C GLY A 236 0.28 21.13 -20.33
N ASN A 237 1.18 21.29 -21.30
CA ASN A 237 2.59 20.90 -21.37
C ASN A 237 3.09 19.88 -20.29
N ALA A 238 2.56 18.69 -20.28
CA ALA A 238 3.15 17.58 -19.51
C ALA A 238 4.47 17.20 -20.19
N ARG A 239 5.58 17.71 -19.64
CA ARG A 239 6.92 17.36 -20.05
C ARG A 239 7.12 15.85 -19.85
N THR A 240 7.64 15.14 -20.83
CA THR A 240 8.04 13.74 -20.63
C THR A 240 9.11 13.72 -19.53
N PRO A 241 8.93 12.94 -18.45
CA PRO A 241 9.91 12.90 -17.36
C PRO A 241 11.28 12.42 -17.87
N GLY A 242 12.36 13.02 -17.37
CA GLY A 242 13.71 12.54 -17.60
C GLY A 242 13.91 11.16 -16.94
N ARG A 243 14.84 10.36 -17.46
CA ARG A 243 15.17 9.07 -16.84
C ARG A 243 15.82 9.26 -15.47
N ILE A 244 15.72 8.23 -14.63
CA ILE A 244 16.48 8.14 -13.38
C ILE A 244 17.98 8.10 -13.65
N VAL A 245 18.76 8.81 -12.83
CA VAL A 245 20.22 8.79 -12.83
C VAL A 245 20.81 8.58 -11.42
N GLY A 246 20.00 8.63 -10.37
CA GLY A 246 20.45 8.38 -9.00
C GLY A 246 19.41 8.64 -7.92
N ALA A 247 19.87 8.50 -6.69
CA ALA A 247 19.09 8.76 -5.47
C ALA A 247 19.98 9.39 -4.39
N PHE A 248 19.44 10.37 -3.66
CA PHE A 248 20.13 11.03 -2.55
C PHE A 248 19.39 10.77 -1.25
N GLY A 249 20.18 10.64 -0.16
CA GLY A 249 19.65 10.40 1.16
C GLY A 249 20.66 10.63 2.26
N TYR A 250 20.37 10.09 3.45
CA TYR A 250 21.24 10.20 4.61
C TYR A 250 21.21 8.93 5.47
N ARG A 251 22.32 8.67 6.16
CA ARG A 251 22.41 7.60 7.16
C ARG A 251 21.93 8.15 8.51
N ARG A 252 21.06 7.40 9.17
CA ARG A 252 20.52 7.81 10.48
C ARG A 252 21.52 7.65 11.60
N VAL A 253 22.44 6.68 11.47
CA VAL A 253 23.42 6.29 12.47
C VAL A 253 24.47 7.39 12.73
N ASP A 254 24.84 8.16 11.72
CA ASP A 254 25.87 9.19 11.81
C ASP A 254 25.44 10.53 11.19
N GLY A 255 24.25 10.61 10.64
CA GLY A 255 23.73 11.79 9.94
C GLY A 255 24.48 12.14 8.66
N GLY A 256 25.33 11.24 8.15
CA GLY A 256 26.11 11.44 6.92
C GLY A 256 25.24 11.36 5.68
N PHE A 257 25.47 12.25 4.70
CA PHE A 257 24.77 12.22 3.42
C PHE A 257 25.35 11.17 2.48
N VAL A 258 24.48 10.59 1.68
CA VAL A 258 24.81 9.56 0.68
C VAL A 258 24.18 9.86 -0.66
N LEU A 259 24.91 9.61 -1.72
CA LEU A 259 24.46 9.72 -3.09
C LEU A 259 24.72 8.39 -3.79
N PHE A 260 23.67 7.81 -4.35
CA PHE A 260 23.71 6.61 -5.17
C PHE A 260 23.56 7.01 -6.63
N GLU A 261 24.60 6.80 -7.42
CA GLU A 261 24.55 6.88 -8.87
C GLU A 261 24.02 5.56 -9.42
N ALA A 262 22.87 5.58 -10.08
CA ALA A 262 22.24 4.39 -10.62
C ALA A 262 21.26 4.74 -11.74
N PRO A 263 21.29 4.03 -12.87
CA PRO A 263 20.35 4.22 -13.98
C PRO A 263 18.96 3.65 -13.66
N SER A 264 18.83 2.82 -12.63
CA SER A 264 17.55 2.20 -12.27
C SER A 264 17.30 2.20 -10.77
N VAL A 265 16.05 2.52 -10.38
CA VAL A 265 15.57 2.53 -9.01
C VAL A 265 14.28 1.72 -8.91
N VAL A 266 14.19 0.83 -7.91
CA VAL A 266 12.98 0.12 -7.54
C VAL A 266 12.44 0.67 -6.22
N LEU A 267 11.26 1.23 -6.21
CA LEU A 267 10.54 1.63 -4.99
C LEU A 267 9.82 0.43 -4.39
N ALA A 268 10.12 0.11 -3.13
CA ALA A 268 9.49 -0.93 -2.33
C ALA A 268 9.28 -0.48 -0.87
N THR A 269 8.83 0.78 -0.73
CA THR A 269 8.85 1.55 0.51
C THR A 269 7.64 1.32 1.42
N GLY A 270 6.66 0.51 0.99
CA GLY A 270 5.40 0.32 1.70
C GLY A 270 4.46 1.52 1.55
N GLY A 271 3.48 1.62 2.46
CA GLY A 271 2.35 2.52 2.34
C GLY A 271 2.47 3.85 3.10
N ILE A 272 1.30 4.37 3.52
CA ILE A 272 1.11 5.75 3.99
C ILE A 272 0.50 5.84 5.40
N GLY A 273 0.34 4.73 6.13
CA GLY A 273 -0.54 4.67 7.31
C GLY A 273 -0.19 5.61 8.45
N LYS A 274 1.06 6.14 8.51
CA LYS A 274 1.44 7.14 9.54
C LYS A 274 0.83 8.53 9.34
N ALA A 275 0.19 8.77 8.20
CA ALA A 275 -0.68 9.93 8.02
C ALA A 275 -2.00 9.83 8.84
N PHE A 276 -2.35 8.64 9.36
CA PHE A 276 -3.53 8.41 10.20
C PHE A 276 -3.11 8.18 11.67
N ARG A 277 -3.95 8.66 12.61
CA ARG A 277 -3.70 8.53 14.05
C ARG A 277 -3.77 7.07 14.50
N THR A 278 -4.79 6.33 14.05
CA THR A 278 -5.00 4.92 14.38
C THR A 278 -4.58 4.07 13.20
N THR A 279 -3.41 3.43 13.31
CA THR A 279 -2.83 2.64 12.23
C THR A 279 -2.09 1.42 12.77
N SER A 280 -2.22 0.29 12.06
CA SER A 280 -1.44 -0.92 12.31
C SER A 280 -0.03 -0.86 11.68
N ASN A 281 0.26 0.19 10.91
CA ASN A 281 1.51 0.28 10.17
C ASN A 281 2.69 0.71 11.04
N SER A 282 3.86 0.16 10.75
CA SER A 282 5.11 0.54 11.39
C SER A 282 5.48 2.00 11.09
N TRP A 283 6.47 2.51 11.83
CA TRP A 283 6.87 3.92 11.77
C TRP A 283 7.46 4.34 10.42
N GLU A 284 7.90 3.40 9.59
CA GLU A 284 8.46 3.66 8.25
C GLU A 284 7.40 4.06 7.21
N TYR A 285 6.12 3.82 7.47
CA TYR A 285 5.01 4.00 6.53
C TYR A 285 4.59 5.47 6.39
N THR A 286 5.52 6.30 5.95
CA THR A 286 5.42 7.75 5.83
C THR A 286 5.11 8.25 4.41
N GLY A 287 4.81 7.35 3.46
CA GLY A 287 4.50 7.72 2.07
C GLY A 287 5.70 8.20 1.25
N ASP A 288 6.93 7.99 1.73
CA ASP A 288 8.15 8.51 1.07
C ASP A 288 8.24 8.07 -0.39
N GLY A 289 8.01 6.79 -0.72
CA GLY A 289 8.10 6.31 -2.08
C GLY A 289 7.06 6.91 -3.01
N HIS A 290 5.83 7.12 -2.52
CA HIS A 290 4.77 7.79 -3.28
C HIS A 290 5.16 9.23 -3.61
N ALA A 291 5.66 9.98 -2.61
CA ALA A 291 6.11 11.35 -2.79
C ALA A 291 7.33 11.45 -3.72
N LEU A 292 8.30 10.53 -3.56
CA LEU A 292 9.47 10.45 -4.43
C LEU A 292 9.07 10.19 -5.89
N ALA A 293 8.12 9.28 -6.12
CA ALA A 293 7.60 8.98 -7.46
C ALA A 293 6.89 10.20 -8.08
N LEU A 294 6.00 10.87 -7.33
CA LEU A 294 5.31 12.08 -7.78
C LEU A 294 6.29 13.18 -8.19
N ARG A 295 7.30 13.47 -7.36
CA ARG A 295 8.31 14.50 -7.63
C ARG A 295 9.26 14.14 -8.77
N ALA A 296 9.46 12.85 -9.04
CA ALA A 296 10.17 12.37 -10.22
C ALA A 296 9.32 12.45 -11.51
N GLY A 297 8.02 12.77 -11.39
CA GLY A 297 7.08 12.92 -12.51
C GLY A 297 6.23 11.68 -12.80
N ALA A 298 6.32 10.64 -11.98
CA ALA A 298 5.45 9.48 -12.09
C ALA A 298 4.01 9.81 -11.67
N SER A 299 3.03 9.07 -12.19
CA SER A 299 1.65 9.12 -11.73
C SER A 299 1.39 8.09 -10.63
N LEU A 300 0.54 8.45 -9.66
CA LEU A 300 -0.10 7.51 -8.74
C LEU A 300 -1.50 7.20 -9.24
N ILE A 301 -2.01 6.01 -8.93
CA ILE A 301 -3.41 5.63 -9.24
C ILE A 301 -4.15 5.20 -7.99
N ASN A 302 -5.48 5.42 -8.00
CA ASN A 302 -6.40 4.86 -7.00
C ASN A 302 -6.08 5.22 -5.54
N MET A 303 -5.53 6.41 -5.28
CA MET A 303 -5.12 6.84 -3.95
C MET A 303 -6.28 7.01 -2.96
N GLU A 304 -7.51 7.15 -3.45
CA GLU A 304 -8.72 7.21 -2.63
C GLU A 304 -9.03 5.92 -1.88
N PHE A 305 -8.50 4.78 -2.31
CA PHE A 305 -8.78 3.49 -1.70
C PHE A 305 -7.80 3.17 -0.58
N VAL A 306 -8.20 3.51 0.65
CA VAL A 306 -7.47 3.20 1.88
C VAL A 306 -8.27 2.16 2.66
N GLN A 307 -7.66 1.00 2.89
CA GLN A 307 -8.27 -0.09 3.65
C GLN A 307 -8.04 0.10 5.15
N PHE A 308 -9.11 0.06 5.90
CA PHE A 308 -9.07 -0.06 7.36
C PHE A 308 -9.28 -1.52 7.75
N HIS A 309 -8.35 -2.07 8.54
CA HIS A 309 -8.55 -3.38 9.13
C HIS A 309 -9.60 -3.25 10.24
N PRO A 310 -10.60 -4.13 10.30
CA PRO A 310 -11.69 -4.01 11.27
C PRO A 310 -11.22 -4.05 12.72
N THR A 311 -10.21 -4.86 12.99
CA THR A 311 -9.76 -5.20 14.33
C THR A 311 -8.31 -4.79 14.57
N GLY A 312 -8.12 -3.68 15.27
CA GLY A 312 -6.88 -3.25 15.90
C GLY A 312 -7.10 -3.05 17.38
N MET A 313 -6.08 -3.13 18.21
CA MET A 313 -6.18 -2.82 19.64
C MET A 313 -6.61 -1.35 19.84
N VAL A 314 -7.55 -1.09 20.72
CA VAL A 314 -7.97 0.27 21.04
C VAL A 314 -7.46 0.76 22.39
N TRP A 315 -7.04 -0.15 23.25
CA TRP A 315 -6.51 0.12 24.58
C TRP A 315 -5.32 -0.81 24.92
N PRO A 316 -4.33 -0.35 25.69
CA PRO A 316 -4.10 1.05 26.15
C PRO A 316 -3.65 1.99 25.01
N PRO A 317 -3.62 3.33 25.23
CA PRO A 317 -3.28 4.30 24.18
C PRO A 317 -1.93 4.07 23.49
N SER A 318 -0.93 3.54 24.20
CA SER A 318 0.42 3.25 23.70
C SER A 318 0.46 2.18 22.62
N VAL A 319 -0.56 1.33 22.54
CA VAL A 319 -0.65 0.20 21.57
C VAL A 319 -1.84 0.33 20.64
N LYS A 320 -2.53 1.48 20.70
CA LYS A 320 -3.69 1.74 19.84
C LYS A 320 -3.34 1.62 18.37
N GLY A 321 -4.12 0.80 17.67
CA GLY A 321 -3.93 0.52 16.25
C GLY A 321 -3.13 -0.76 15.94
N ILE A 322 -2.43 -1.36 16.91
CA ILE A 322 -1.72 -2.63 16.67
C ILE A 322 -2.72 -3.68 16.17
N LEU A 323 -2.32 -4.42 15.15
CA LEU A 323 -3.17 -5.39 14.46
C LEU A 323 -3.67 -6.48 15.41
N VAL A 324 -4.97 -6.79 15.31
CA VAL A 324 -5.58 -8.01 15.83
C VAL A 324 -5.98 -8.84 14.62
N THR A 325 -5.32 -9.98 14.42
CA THR A 325 -5.40 -10.77 13.20
C THR A 325 -6.83 -11.22 12.88
N GLU A 326 -7.16 -11.30 11.61
CA GLU A 326 -8.42 -11.86 11.12
C GLU A 326 -8.61 -13.33 11.51
N SER A 327 -7.50 -14.03 11.81
CA SER A 327 -7.53 -15.42 12.26
C SER A 327 -8.39 -15.60 13.51
N VAL A 328 -8.46 -14.61 14.43
CA VAL A 328 -9.32 -14.66 15.61
C VAL A 328 -10.79 -14.86 15.19
N ARG A 329 -11.26 -14.10 14.20
CA ARG A 329 -12.62 -14.25 13.65
C ARG A 329 -12.77 -15.52 12.83
N GLY A 330 -11.72 -15.89 12.09
CA GLY A 330 -11.65 -17.15 11.32
C GLY A 330 -11.73 -18.39 12.21
N ASP A 331 -11.19 -18.33 13.41
CA ASP A 331 -11.22 -19.40 14.42
C ASP A 331 -12.47 -19.37 15.32
N GLY A 332 -13.45 -18.51 15.04
CA GLY A 332 -14.74 -18.50 15.74
C GLY A 332 -15.00 -17.29 16.65
N GLY A 333 -14.07 -16.31 16.68
CA GLY A 333 -14.28 -15.08 17.45
C GLY A 333 -15.46 -14.26 16.95
N VAL A 334 -16.32 -13.82 17.86
CA VAL A 334 -17.55 -13.06 17.58
C VAL A 334 -17.42 -11.60 18.00
N LEU A 335 -18.08 -10.70 17.25
CA LEU A 335 -18.08 -9.26 17.52
C LEU A 335 -19.35 -8.87 18.28
N ARG A 336 -19.18 -8.24 19.47
CA ARG A 336 -20.26 -7.76 20.30
C ARG A 336 -20.12 -6.27 20.61
N ASN A 337 -21.24 -5.56 20.64
CA ASN A 337 -21.30 -4.17 21.09
C ASN A 337 -21.33 -4.05 22.63
N SER A 338 -21.44 -2.83 23.18
CA SER A 338 -21.51 -2.60 24.64
C SER A 338 -22.76 -3.14 25.30
N GLU A 339 -23.80 -3.45 24.53
CA GLU A 339 -25.05 -4.05 25.01
C GLU A 339 -24.97 -5.59 24.99
N GLY A 340 -23.83 -6.16 24.54
CA GLY A 340 -23.61 -7.60 24.44
C GLY A 340 -24.21 -8.23 23.16
N GLU A 341 -24.82 -7.43 22.29
CA GLU A 341 -25.39 -7.90 21.04
C GLU A 341 -24.31 -8.29 20.04
N ARG A 342 -24.47 -9.44 19.35
CA ARG A 342 -23.68 -9.86 18.19
C ARG A 342 -24.21 -9.13 16.95
N PHE A 343 -23.80 -7.87 16.77
CA PHE A 343 -24.42 -6.88 15.90
C PHE A 343 -24.23 -7.14 14.40
N MET A 344 -23.26 -7.95 13.99
CA MET A 344 -22.88 -8.11 12.57
C MET A 344 -24.00 -8.59 11.67
N PHE A 345 -25.01 -9.32 12.19
CA PHE A 345 -26.18 -9.77 11.42
C PHE A 345 -27.00 -8.61 10.85
N GLY A 346 -27.07 -7.48 11.55
CA GLY A 346 -27.73 -6.26 11.11
C GLY A 346 -27.03 -5.52 9.97
N TYR A 347 -25.78 -5.87 9.68
CA TYR A 347 -24.92 -5.17 8.71
C TYR A 347 -24.58 -5.99 7.46
N VAL A 348 -25.20 -7.17 7.29
CA VAL A 348 -24.99 -7.97 6.07
C VAL A 348 -25.65 -7.28 4.87
N PRO A 349 -24.88 -6.80 3.87
CA PRO A 349 -25.46 -6.19 2.69
C PRO A 349 -26.32 -7.18 1.91
N ASP A 350 -27.40 -6.70 1.25
CA ASP A 350 -28.31 -7.55 0.46
C ASP A 350 -27.59 -8.43 -0.57
N VAL A 351 -26.52 -7.91 -1.15
CA VAL A 351 -25.69 -8.63 -2.13
C VAL A 351 -24.99 -9.87 -1.55
N PHE A 352 -24.83 -9.94 -0.25
CA PHE A 352 -24.16 -11.04 0.45
C PHE A 352 -25.12 -11.94 1.24
N ARG A 353 -26.40 -11.59 1.37
CA ARG A 353 -27.39 -12.34 2.23
C ARG A 353 -27.45 -13.84 1.92
N SER A 354 -27.33 -14.22 0.66
CA SER A 354 -27.37 -15.65 0.28
C SER A 354 -26.15 -16.45 0.74
N GLN A 355 -25.02 -15.77 1.08
CA GLN A 355 -23.76 -16.40 1.42
C GLN A 355 -23.47 -16.40 2.93
N TYR A 356 -24.15 -15.53 3.69
CA TYR A 356 -23.90 -15.32 5.11
C TYR A 356 -25.10 -15.72 5.97
N ALA A 357 -24.80 -16.22 7.17
CA ALA A 357 -25.79 -16.68 8.13
C ALA A 357 -26.73 -15.55 8.60
N GLU A 358 -27.98 -15.90 8.87
CA GLU A 358 -29.00 -14.98 9.39
C GLU A 358 -29.26 -15.15 10.89
N SER A 359 -28.70 -16.19 11.53
CA SER A 359 -28.82 -16.44 12.97
C SER A 359 -27.48 -16.86 13.59
N GLU A 360 -27.37 -16.69 14.91
CA GLU A 360 -26.18 -17.13 15.66
C GLU A 360 -25.97 -18.64 15.54
N GLU A 361 -27.04 -19.42 15.60
CA GLU A 361 -26.99 -20.89 15.52
C GLU A 361 -26.43 -21.35 14.17
N GLU A 362 -26.89 -20.75 13.06
CA GLU A 362 -26.39 -21.07 11.72
C GLU A 362 -24.92 -20.67 11.58
N ALA A 363 -24.57 -19.46 12.02
CA ALA A 363 -23.20 -18.97 12.00
C ALA A 363 -22.24 -19.85 12.80
N ASP A 364 -22.68 -20.33 13.94
CA ASP A 364 -21.88 -21.19 14.81
C ASP A 364 -21.71 -22.59 14.22
N GLY A 365 -22.76 -23.14 13.58
CA GLY A 365 -22.72 -24.42 12.90
C GLY A 365 -21.75 -24.46 11.72
N TRP A 366 -21.42 -23.31 11.11
CA TRP A 366 -20.51 -23.27 9.98
C TRP A 366 -19.08 -23.74 10.33
N TYR A 367 -18.62 -23.54 11.55
CA TYR A 367 -17.27 -23.95 11.96
C TYR A 367 -17.09 -25.47 12.02
N ASP A 368 -18.17 -26.20 12.25
CA ASP A 368 -18.21 -27.66 12.33
C ASP A 368 -18.62 -28.30 11.00
N ASP A 369 -19.55 -27.66 10.26
CA ASP A 369 -20.11 -28.16 9.00
C ASP A 369 -20.32 -27.03 7.99
N PRO A 370 -19.23 -26.54 7.36
CA PRO A 370 -19.31 -25.43 6.41
C PRO A 370 -20.05 -25.78 5.10
N ALA A 371 -20.31 -27.06 4.83
CA ALA A 371 -21.06 -27.48 3.65
C ALA A 371 -22.58 -27.25 3.79
N ASN A 372 -23.10 -27.28 5.00
CA ASN A 372 -24.53 -27.18 5.29
C ASN A 372 -24.96 -25.89 6.00
N HIS A 373 -24.00 -25.01 6.32
CA HIS A 373 -24.28 -23.73 6.99
C HIS A 373 -23.67 -22.56 6.22
N ARG A 374 -24.31 -21.40 6.26
CA ARG A 374 -23.77 -20.18 5.67
C ARG A 374 -22.71 -19.54 6.58
N ARG A 375 -21.79 -18.83 5.95
CA ARG A 375 -20.62 -18.22 6.60
C ARG A 375 -21.03 -17.20 7.67
N PRO A 376 -20.31 -17.11 8.81
CA PRO A 376 -20.55 -16.08 9.84
C PRO A 376 -20.36 -14.66 9.31
N PRO A 377 -21.21 -13.67 9.69
CA PRO A 377 -21.10 -12.28 9.26
C PRO A 377 -19.79 -11.60 9.68
N GLU A 378 -19.12 -12.08 10.72
CA GLU A 378 -17.79 -11.61 11.13
C GLU A 378 -16.72 -11.83 10.06
N LEU A 379 -16.96 -12.69 9.06
CA LEU A 379 -16.09 -12.99 7.92
C LEU A 379 -16.52 -12.25 6.65
N LEU A 380 -17.37 -11.22 6.75
CA LEU A 380 -17.61 -10.27 5.68
C LEU A 380 -16.30 -9.60 5.23
N PRO A 381 -16.24 -9.04 3.99
CA PRO A 381 -15.10 -8.23 3.56
C PRO A 381 -14.73 -7.16 4.60
N ARG A 382 -13.44 -6.85 4.70
CA ARG A 382 -12.88 -5.98 5.76
C ARG A 382 -13.51 -4.60 5.82
N ASP A 383 -13.83 -4.03 4.66
CA ASP A 383 -14.50 -2.74 4.55
C ASP A 383 -15.91 -2.76 5.15
N GLU A 384 -16.67 -3.85 4.97
CA GLU A 384 -18.01 -4.02 5.56
C GLU A 384 -17.92 -4.11 7.10
N VAL A 385 -17.04 -4.97 7.61
CA VAL A 385 -16.86 -5.13 9.07
C VAL A 385 -16.34 -3.84 9.71
N ALA A 386 -15.41 -3.14 9.09
CA ALA A 386 -14.87 -1.88 9.59
C ALA A 386 -15.95 -0.77 9.64
N ARG A 387 -16.83 -0.70 8.63
CA ARG A 387 -17.98 0.22 8.62
C ARG A 387 -18.97 -0.11 9.73
N ALA A 388 -19.31 -1.39 9.89
CA ALA A 388 -20.21 -1.85 10.94
C ALA A 388 -19.72 -1.46 12.35
N ILE A 389 -18.45 -1.75 12.66
CA ILE A 389 -17.83 -1.36 13.93
C ILE A 389 -17.83 0.18 14.11
N ASN A 390 -17.46 0.92 13.06
CA ASN A 390 -17.44 2.38 13.13
C ASN A 390 -18.85 2.97 13.36
N THR A 391 -19.88 2.34 12.81
CA THR A 391 -21.28 2.74 13.03
C THR A 391 -21.71 2.46 14.47
N GLU A 392 -21.44 1.27 15.01
CA GLU A 392 -21.73 0.95 16.43
C GLU A 392 -21.08 1.97 17.39
N VAL A 393 -19.81 2.32 17.13
CA VAL A 393 -19.09 3.32 17.95
C VAL A 393 -19.73 4.71 17.83
N LYS A 394 -20.08 5.15 16.61
CA LYS A 394 -20.70 6.47 16.37
C LYS A 394 -22.10 6.57 16.99
N GLU A 395 -22.85 5.49 17.03
CA GLU A 395 -24.19 5.42 17.62
C GLU A 395 -24.18 5.22 19.15
N GLY A 396 -22.99 5.22 19.77
CA GLY A 396 -22.84 5.14 21.22
C GLY A 396 -22.91 3.72 21.79
N ARG A 397 -22.94 2.69 20.95
CA ARG A 397 -22.91 1.28 21.36
C ARG A 397 -21.51 0.68 21.34
N GLY A 398 -20.48 1.53 21.25
CA GLY A 398 -19.08 1.12 21.31
C GLY A 398 -18.60 0.72 22.70
N SER A 399 -17.43 0.10 22.78
CA SER A 399 -16.72 -0.20 24.02
C SER A 399 -16.20 1.08 24.70
N PRO A 400 -15.79 1.04 25.98
CA PRO A 400 -15.35 2.22 26.73
C PRO A 400 -14.20 3.01 26.07
N HIS A 401 -13.36 2.36 25.28
CA HIS A 401 -12.19 2.98 24.63
C HIS A 401 -12.39 3.26 23.13
N GLY A 402 -13.65 3.21 22.64
CA GLY A 402 -14.01 3.58 21.27
C GLY A 402 -13.81 2.46 20.24
N GLY A 403 -14.06 1.24 20.63
CA GLY A 403 -14.11 0.04 19.80
C GLY A 403 -15.36 -0.79 20.04
N VAL A 404 -15.25 -2.09 19.86
CA VAL A 404 -16.23 -3.14 20.18
C VAL A 404 -15.50 -4.32 20.84
N PHE A 405 -16.23 -5.32 21.30
CA PHE A 405 -15.66 -6.51 21.92
C PHE A 405 -15.53 -7.65 20.90
N LEU A 406 -14.32 -8.20 20.78
CA LEU A 406 -14.05 -9.42 20.03
C LEU A 406 -13.82 -10.57 21.01
N ASP A 407 -14.75 -11.52 21.07
CA ASP A 407 -14.76 -12.61 22.01
C ASP A 407 -14.47 -13.95 21.33
N VAL A 408 -13.39 -14.59 21.74
CA VAL A 408 -13.02 -15.96 21.38
C VAL A 408 -13.08 -16.89 22.59
N SER A 409 -13.11 -16.33 23.81
CA SER A 409 -13.07 -17.08 25.08
C SER A 409 -14.32 -17.94 25.30
N THR A 410 -15.48 -17.48 24.83
CA THR A 410 -16.74 -18.23 24.88
C THR A 410 -16.88 -19.26 23.76
N ARG A 411 -15.95 -19.27 22.78
CA ARG A 411 -16.03 -20.05 21.55
C ARG A 411 -15.11 -21.27 21.55
N LEU A 412 -13.90 -21.15 22.12
CA LEU A 412 -12.87 -22.17 22.11
C LEU A 412 -12.32 -22.42 23.52
N PRO A 413 -11.91 -23.67 23.81
CA PRO A 413 -11.17 -24.00 25.04
C PRO A 413 -9.85 -23.21 25.12
N ALA A 414 -9.43 -22.83 26.34
CA ALA A 414 -8.22 -22.03 26.58
C ALA A 414 -6.95 -22.64 25.93
N GLU A 415 -6.77 -23.94 25.98
CA GLU A 415 -5.62 -24.61 25.37
C GLU A 415 -5.63 -24.53 23.85
N GLU A 416 -6.81 -24.57 23.22
CA GLU A 416 -6.93 -24.45 21.78
C GLU A 416 -6.68 -22.99 21.33
N ILE A 417 -7.12 -21.99 22.10
CA ILE A 417 -6.81 -20.57 21.87
C ILE A 417 -5.30 -20.35 21.89
N LYS A 418 -4.60 -20.82 22.94
CA LYS A 418 -3.14 -20.68 23.06
C LYS A 418 -2.38 -21.39 21.94
N LYS A 419 -2.91 -22.50 21.43
CA LYS A 419 -2.32 -23.26 20.34
C LYS A 419 -2.50 -22.58 18.98
N ARG A 420 -3.72 -22.08 18.67
CA ARG A 420 -4.03 -21.47 17.37
C ARG A 420 -3.62 -20.00 17.27
N LEU A 421 -3.65 -19.27 18.37
CA LEU A 421 -3.47 -17.82 18.47
C LEU A 421 -2.37 -17.44 19.48
N PRO A 422 -1.17 -18.06 19.44
CA PRO A 422 -0.14 -17.85 20.45
C PRO A 422 0.36 -16.40 20.49
N SER A 423 0.49 -15.73 19.32
CA SER A 423 0.91 -14.33 19.27
C SER A 423 -0.15 -13.40 19.79
N MET A 424 -1.43 -13.64 19.50
CA MET A 424 -2.54 -12.82 20.03
C MET A 424 -2.65 -12.97 21.53
N HIS A 425 -2.56 -14.20 22.05
CA HIS A 425 -2.55 -14.42 23.51
C HIS A 425 -1.40 -13.67 24.19
N HIS A 426 -0.19 -13.77 23.65
CA HIS A 426 0.97 -13.05 24.17
C HIS A 426 0.81 -11.53 24.05
N GLN A 427 0.38 -11.03 22.88
CA GLN A 427 0.19 -9.60 22.63
C GLN A 427 -0.77 -8.94 23.59
N PHE A 428 -1.96 -9.52 23.78
CA PHE A 428 -2.95 -8.95 24.69
C PHE A 428 -2.52 -9.07 26.15
N LYS A 429 -1.91 -10.19 26.52
CA LYS A 429 -1.42 -10.39 27.90
C LYS A 429 -0.32 -9.40 28.26
N GLU A 430 0.68 -9.21 27.38
CA GLU A 430 1.82 -8.34 27.66
C GLU A 430 1.52 -6.83 27.48
N LEU A 431 0.67 -6.50 26.51
CA LEU A 431 0.45 -5.09 26.15
C LEU A 431 -0.79 -4.47 26.78
N ALA A 432 -1.80 -5.26 27.16
CA ALA A 432 -3.07 -4.80 27.71
C ALA A 432 -3.47 -5.46 29.03
N ASP A 433 -2.70 -6.45 29.50
CA ASP A 433 -3.01 -7.32 30.65
C ASP A 433 -4.38 -8.03 30.52
N VAL A 434 -4.77 -8.37 29.28
CA VAL A 434 -6.00 -9.09 28.95
C VAL A 434 -5.66 -10.55 28.64
N ASP A 435 -6.33 -11.49 29.32
CA ASP A 435 -6.26 -12.91 29.01
C ASP A 435 -7.38 -13.30 28.04
N ILE A 436 -7.07 -13.38 26.74
CA ILE A 436 -8.05 -13.69 25.70
C ILE A 436 -8.65 -15.10 25.81
N THR A 437 -8.18 -15.93 26.73
CA THR A 437 -8.78 -17.22 27.05
C THR A 437 -9.91 -17.14 28.09
N ALA A 438 -10.08 -15.97 28.71
CA ALA A 438 -11.04 -15.74 29.79
C ALA A 438 -11.95 -14.52 29.56
N GLU A 439 -11.50 -13.54 28.77
CA GLU A 439 -12.20 -12.28 28.57
C GLU A 439 -12.07 -11.75 27.13
N PRO A 440 -13.02 -10.94 26.64
CA PRO A 440 -12.99 -10.42 25.28
C PRO A 440 -11.92 -9.34 25.09
N MET A 441 -11.46 -9.18 23.86
CA MET A 441 -10.56 -8.13 23.41
C MET A 441 -11.33 -6.87 23.01
N GLU A 442 -10.90 -5.67 23.43
CA GLU A 442 -11.40 -4.44 22.83
C GLU A 442 -10.69 -4.14 21.51
N VAL A 443 -11.46 -4.06 20.44
CA VAL A 443 -10.93 -3.88 19.08
C VAL A 443 -11.68 -2.80 18.32
N GLY A 444 -11.02 -2.16 17.37
CA GLY A 444 -11.64 -1.16 16.51
C GLY A 444 -10.89 -0.99 15.19
N PRO A 445 -11.46 -0.27 14.21
CA PRO A 445 -10.85 -0.07 12.92
C PRO A 445 -9.50 0.66 13.00
N THR A 446 -8.54 0.18 12.20
CA THR A 446 -7.18 0.73 12.12
C THR A 446 -6.77 0.88 10.66
N CYS A 447 -6.18 2.02 10.27
CA CYS A 447 -5.63 2.20 8.93
C CYS A 447 -4.55 1.14 8.69
N HIS A 448 -4.68 0.37 7.60
CA HIS A 448 -3.91 -0.85 7.43
C HIS A 448 -3.18 -0.95 6.09
N TYR A 449 -3.82 -0.59 4.97
CA TYR A 449 -3.26 -0.77 3.63
C TYR A 449 -3.81 0.28 2.66
N VAL A 450 -2.95 0.83 1.79
CA VAL A 450 -3.38 1.64 0.65
C VAL A 450 -3.39 0.76 -0.61
N MET A 451 -4.53 0.69 -1.33
CA MET A 451 -4.62 -0.07 -2.58
C MET A 451 -4.08 0.72 -3.76
N GLY A 452 -4.09 2.04 -3.66
CA GLY A 452 -3.45 2.94 -4.62
C GLY A 452 -1.93 2.98 -4.47
N GLY A 453 -1.27 3.57 -5.44
CA GLY A 453 0.19 3.70 -5.45
C GLY A 453 0.73 4.11 -6.81
N VAL A 454 2.02 3.99 -7.02
CA VAL A 454 2.69 4.27 -8.29
C VAL A 454 2.06 3.43 -9.40
N ARG A 455 1.64 4.10 -10.48
CA ARG A 455 1.16 3.41 -11.68
C ARG A 455 2.32 2.68 -12.32
N VAL A 456 2.15 1.38 -12.57
CA VAL A 456 3.18 0.52 -13.16
C VAL A 456 2.61 -0.32 -14.28
N ASP A 457 3.49 -0.72 -15.20
CA ASP A 457 3.20 -1.75 -16.20
C ASP A 457 3.14 -3.13 -15.53
N ALA A 458 2.13 -3.91 -15.84
CA ALA A 458 1.85 -5.19 -15.20
C ALA A 458 2.96 -6.23 -15.38
N ASP A 459 3.59 -6.26 -16.54
CA ASP A 459 4.59 -7.28 -16.90
C ASP A 459 5.99 -6.95 -16.39
N THR A 460 6.35 -5.68 -16.30
CA THR A 460 7.70 -5.20 -15.98
C THR A 460 7.81 -4.47 -14.65
N ALA A 461 6.68 -4.06 -14.05
CA ALA A 461 6.60 -3.15 -12.91
C ALA A 461 7.28 -1.77 -13.15
N ALA A 462 7.48 -1.36 -14.41
CA ALA A 462 8.02 -0.06 -14.78
C ALA A 462 6.97 1.05 -14.62
N SER A 463 7.35 2.19 -14.05
CA SER A 463 6.51 3.39 -14.01
C SER A 463 6.59 4.18 -15.32
N ASP A 464 5.83 5.30 -15.40
CA ASP A 464 5.92 6.25 -16.53
C ASP A 464 7.21 7.12 -16.50
N VAL A 465 8.09 6.94 -15.51
CA VAL A 465 9.44 7.54 -15.47
C VAL A 465 10.48 6.50 -15.88
N PRO A 466 11.25 6.70 -16.95
CA PRO A 466 12.24 5.71 -17.40
C PRO A 466 13.28 5.41 -16.31
N GLY A 467 13.51 4.14 -16.04
CA GLY A 467 14.41 3.67 -14.98
C GLY A 467 13.80 3.63 -13.58
N LEU A 468 12.52 4.03 -13.40
CA LEU A 468 11.82 3.93 -12.15
C LEU A 468 10.81 2.76 -12.16
N PHE A 469 10.92 1.88 -11.18
CA PHE A 469 10.07 0.72 -10.96
C PHE A 469 9.43 0.78 -9.58
N ALA A 470 8.30 0.10 -9.37
CA ALA A 470 7.69 -0.02 -8.05
C ALA A 470 7.02 -1.38 -7.85
N ALA A 471 7.06 -1.89 -6.60
CA ALA A 471 6.43 -3.15 -6.23
C ALA A 471 5.99 -3.19 -4.76
N GLY A 472 4.98 -4.00 -4.47
CA GLY A 472 4.32 -4.07 -3.17
C GLY A 472 3.42 -2.86 -2.93
N GLU A 473 3.12 -2.54 -1.69
CA GLU A 473 2.11 -1.54 -1.31
C GLU A 473 2.36 -0.12 -1.85
N VAL A 474 3.57 0.21 -2.29
CA VAL A 474 3.86 1.50 -2.95
C VAL A 474 3.37 1.55 -4.40
N ALA A 475 3.09 0.39 -5.02
CA ALA A 475 2.56 0.27 -6.38
C ALA A 475 1.04 0.07 -6.35
N GLY A 476 0.32 0.68 -7.30
CA GLY A 476 -1.12 0.57 -7.45
C GLY A 476 -1.53 -0.33 -8.62
N GLY A 477 -2.82 -0.73 -8.64
CA GLY A 477 -3.45 -1.46 -9.75
C GLY A 477 -3.89 -2.87 -9.42
N MET A 478 -3.07 -3.65 -8.71
CA MET A 478 -3.32 -5.07 -8.45
C MET A 478 -4.60 -5.31 -7.61
N HIS A 479 -4.87 -4.48 -6.62
CA HIS A 479 -5.92 -4.73 -5.63
C HIS A 479 -7.27 -4.07 -5.93
N GLY A 480 -7.38 -3.26 -6.99
CA GLY A 480 -8.59 -2.51 -7.27
C GLY A 480 -9.01 -1.61 -6.11
N SER A 481 -10.30 -1.63 -5.75
CA SER A 481 -10.82 -0.79 -4.67
C SER A 481 -10.74 -1.41 -3.27
N ASN A 482 -10.43 -2.71 -3.17
CA ASN A 482 -10.34 -3.40 -1.87
C ASN A 482 -9.48 -4.67 -1.98
N ARG A 483 -8.52 -4.82 -1.09
CA ARG A 483 -7.56 -5.92 -1.07
C ARG A 483 -8.09 -7.11 -0.28
N LEU A 484 -8.00 -8.31 -0.85
CA LEU A 484 -8.24 -9.55 -0.11
C LEU A 484 -7.09 -9.86 0.87
N GLY A 485 -7.43 -10.44 2.00
CA GLY A 485 -6.45 -10.91 2.99
C GLY A 485 -5.51 -11.95 2.35
N GLY A 486 -4.21 -11.84 2.65
CA GLY A 486 -3.19 -12.74 2.10
C GLY A 486 -2.63 -12.34 0.74
N ASN A 487 -3.39 -11.64 -0.13
CA ASN A 487 -2.90 -11.20 -1.44
C ASN A 487 -1.70 -10.26 -1.35
N SER A 488 -1.60 -9.41 -0.31
CA SER A 488 -0.44 -8.53 -0.16
C SER A 488 0.88 -9.26 0.01
N LEU A 489 0.89 -10.43 0.68
CA LEU A 489 2.13 -11.19 0.87
C LEU A 489 2.58 -11.92 -0.40
N SER A 490 1.65 -12.46 -1.17
CA SER A 490 1.98 -13.04 -2.49
C SER A 490 2.32 -11.97 -3.54
N ASP A 491 1.65 -10.79 -3.49
CA ASP A 491 1.97 -9.60 -4.29
C ASP A 491 3.44 -9.18 -4.13
N LEU A 492 3.94 -9.09 -2.90
CA LEU A 492 5.35 -8.77 -2.62
C LEU A 492 6.33 -9.68 -3.38
N LEU A 493 6.00 -10.96 -3.48
CA LEU A 493 6.87 -11.95 -4.11
C LEU A 493 6.79 -11.90 -5.64
N VAL A 494 5.56 -11.81 -6.17
CA VAL A 494 5.31 -11.78 -7.61
C VAL A 494 5.86 -10.49 -8.22
N PHE A 495 5.36 -9.34 -7.77
CA PHE A 495 5.76 -8.06 -8.37
C PHE A 495 7.11 -7.56 -7.89
N GLY A 496 7.58 -7.96 -6.70
CA GLY A 496 8.97 -7.74 -6.31
C GLY A 496 9.94 -8.41 -7.28
N ARG A 497 9.69 -9.67 -7.66
CA ARG A 497 10.50 -10.37 -8.68
C ARG A 497 10.42 -9.66 -10.02
N ARG A 498 9.23 -9.29 -10.48
CA ARG A 498 9.02 -8.63 -11.77
C ARG A 498 9.74 -7.28 -11.83
N ALA A 499 9.68 -6.47 -10.77
CA ALA A 499 10.39 -5.20 -10.68
C ALA A 499 11.92 -5.37 -10.75
N GLY A 500 12.47 -6.39 -10.07
CA GLY A 500 13.90 -6.69 -10.16
C GLY A 500 14.34 -7.12 -11.55
N LEU A 501 13.56 -7.97 -12.22
CA LEU A 501 13.81 -8.39 -13.61
C LEU A 501 13.65 -7.24 -14.59
N GLY A 502 12.60 -6.42 -14.45
CA GLY A 502 12.34 -5.25 -15.28
C GLY A 502 13.46 -4.22 -15.16
N ALA A 503 13.91 -3.94 -13.93
CA ALA A 503 15.03 -3.05 -13.65
C ALA A 503 16.34 -3.56 -14.29
N ALA A 504 16.63 -4.85 -14.18
CA ALA A 504 17.80 -5.46 -14.79
C ALA A 504 17.76 -5.37 -16.33
N ALA A 505 16.62 -5.70 -16.93
CA ALA A 505 16.42 -5.62 -18.39
C ALA A 505 16.52 -4.17 -18.90
N TYR A 506 16.01 -3.20 -18.15
CA TYR A 506 16.16 -1.78 -18.49
C TYR A 506 17.64 -1.35 -18.52
N VAL A 507 18.42 -1.74 -17.50
CA VAL A 507 19.86 -1.46 -17.44
C VAL A 507 20.59 -2.07 -18.65
N ASP A 508 20.28 -3.31 -19.00
CA ASP A 508 20.87 -3.97 -20.18
C ASP A 508 20.54 -3.25 -21.48
N GLY A 509 19.30 -2.77 -21.61
CA GLY A 509 18.84 -2.03 -22.79
C GLY A 509 19.36 -0.59 -22.89
N LEU A 510 19.78 0.01 -21.75
CA LEU A 510 20.21 1.41 -21.71
C LEU A 510 21.60 1.62 -22.35
N GLY A 511 22.50 0.64 -22.24
CA GLY A 511 23.90 0.75 -22.64
C GLY A 511 24.67 1.77 -21.79
N ASP A 512 25.81 2.23 -22.32
CA ASP A 512 26.67 3.22 -21.64
C ASP A 512 26.10 4.64 -21.85
N ARG A 513 25.23 5.05 -20.92
CA ARG A 513 24.60 6.38 -20.89
C ARG A 513 24.76 7.00 -19.50
N PRO A 514 25.90 7.68 -19.23
CA PRO A 514 26.16 8.29 -17.94
C PRO A 514 25.17 9.41 -17.61
N ALA A 515 25.12 9.80 -16.35
CA ALA A 515 24.39 10.99 -15.90
C ALA A 515 25.00 12.26 -16.53
N PRO A 516 24.20 13.33 -16.76
CA PRO A 516 24.76 14.62 -17.17
C PRO A 516 25.82 15.12 -16.21
N ALA A 517 26.90 15.68 -16.75
CA ALA A 517 28.03 16.14 -15.95
C ALA A 517 27.62 17.18 -14.91
N GLY A 518 28.05 17.00 -13.65
CA GLY A 518 27.76 17.90 -12.52
C GLY A 518 26.32 17.90 -12.02
N LEU A 519 25.39 17.16 -12.63
CA LEU A 519 24.01 17.10 -12.21
C LEU A 519 23.88 16.49 -10.80
N LEU A 520 24.49 15.34 -10.57
CA LEU A 520 24.45 14.62 -9.31
C LEU A 520 25.05 15.45 -8.15
N ASP A 521 26.15 16.19 -8.40
CA ASP A 521 26.76 17.09 -7.41
C ASP A 521 25.80 18.21 -7.00
N ARG A 522 25.25 18.90 -7.99
CA ARG A 522 24.34 20.00 -7.76
C ARG A 522 23.09 19.57 -6.99
N VAL A 523 22.46 18.47 -7.38
CA VAL A 523 21.26 17.96 -6.71
C VAL A 523 21.59 17.52 -5.27
N ALA A 524 22.75 16.91 -5.07
CA ALA A 524 23.17 16.50 -3.73
C ALA A 524 23.45 17.69 -2.81
N ASP A 525 24.06 18.77 -3.32
CA ASP A 525 24.27 20.02 -2.58
C ASP A 525 22.94 20.71 -2.20
N GLU A 526 22.00 20.79 -3.13
CA GLU A 526 20.66 21.32 -2.89
C GLU A 526 19.91 20.49 -1.84
N ALA A 527 19.90 19.16 -1.97
CA ALA A 527 19.19 18.27 -1.07
C ALA A 527 19.80 18.24 0.34
N SER A 528 21.15 18.31 0.45
CA SER A 528 21.81 18.39 1.73
C SER A 528 21.53 19.73 2.43
N SER A 529 21.54 20.84 1.70
CA SER A 529 21.20 22.17 2.21
C SER A 529 19.76 22.24 2.71
N TYR A 530 18.82 21.64 1.97
CA TYR A 530 17.42 21.51 2.38
C TYR A 530 17.29 20.68 3.66
N ALA A 531 17.95 19.52 3.74
CA ALA A 531 17.91 18.68 4.93
C ALA A 531 18.49 19.38 6.18
N LEU A 532 19.58 20.11 6.03
CA LEU A 532 20.22 20.87 7.11
C LEU A 532 19.41 22.09 7.58
N HIS A 533 18.51 22.62 6.73
CA HIS A 533 17.64 23.73 7.10
C HIS A 533 16.82 23.42 8.36
N PHE A 534 16.30 22.21 8.50
CA PHE A 534 15.46 21.81 9.65
C PHE A 534 16.21 21.66 10.97
N LEU A 535 17.54 21.66 10.98
CA LEU A 535 18.35 21.60 12.21
C LEU A 535 18.60 22.98 12.82
N ARG A 536 18.21 24.06 12.14
CA ARG A 536 18.41 25.44 12.64
C ARG A 536 17.42 25.71 13.78
N ALA A 537 17.96 26.41 14.83
CA ALA A 537 17.23 26.55 16.10
C ALA A 537 16.29 27.77 16.19
N ASP A 538 16.01 28.48 15.10
CA ASP A 538 15.39 29.81 15.13
C ASP A 538 13.86 29.77 15.17
N GLY A 539 13.28 29.07 16.14
CA GLY A 539 11.83 29.22 16.48
C GLY A 539 10.84 28.71 15.46
N GLY A 540 11.15 27.61 14.78
CA GLY A 540 10.25 27.01 13.78
C GLY A 540 9.15 26.16 14.39
N GLU A 541 8.29 25.60 13.49
CA GLU A 541 7.21 24.69 13.82
C GLU A 541 7.74 23.35 14.35
N ASN A 542 7.10 22.82 15.39
CA ASN A 542 7.49 21.53 15.96
C ASN A 542 6.99 20.36 15.08
N PRO A 543 7.88 19.44 14.61
CA PRO A 543 7.47 18.33 13.76
C PRO A 543 6.40 17.42 14.37
N TYR A 544 6.42 17.20 15.68
CA TYR A 544 5.42 16.33 16.34
C TYR A 544 4.05 16.98 16.41
N THR A 545 3.98 18.31 16.59
CA THR A 545 2.72 19.06 16.57
C THR A 545 2.10 19.00 15.16
N LEU A 546 2.90 19.30 14.14
CA LEU A 546 2.43 19.25 12.75
C LEU A 546 1.98 17.83 12.34
N HIS A 547 2.70 16.80 12.80
CA HIS A 547 2.31 15.40 12.58
C HIS A 547 0.97 15.07 13.25
N ALA A 548 0.75 15.52 14.49
CA ALA A 548 -0.50 15.31 15.20
C ALA A 548 -1.68 15.99 14.46
N ASP A 549 -1.48 17.21 13.97
CA ASP A 549 -2.50 17.96 13.19
C ASP A 549 -2.81 17.26 11.86
N LEU A 550 -1.80 16.72 11.17
CA LEU A 550 -1.99 15.92 9.96
C LEU A 550 -2.82 14.66 10.27
N GLN A 551 -2.46 13.94 11.32
CA GLN A 551 -3.16 12.72 11.72
C GLN A 551 -4.61 12.99 12.12
N GLU A 552 -4.89 14.11 12.80
CA GLU A 552 -6.24 14.55 13.12
C GLU A 552 -7.03 14.84 11.85
N THR A 553 -6.46 15.65 10.94
CA THR A 553 -7.09 16.00 9.67
C THR A 553 -7.47 14.75 8.86
N MET A 554 -6.54 13.80 8.69
CA MET A 554 -6.80 12.60 7.92
C MET A 554 -7.79 11.64 8.59
N ASN A 555 -7.71 11.50 9.91
CA ASN A 555 -8.60 10.61 10.66
C ASN A 555 -10.05 11.11 10.68
N ASP A 556 -10.23 12.41 10.90
CA ASP A 556 -11.54 13.01 11.14
C ASP A 556 -12.26 13.41 9.84
N LEU A 557 -11.51 13.83 8.80
CA LEU A 557 -12.07 14.38 7.56
C LEU A 557 -11.92 13.46 6.35
N VAL A 558 -11.00 12.47 6.37
CA VAL A 558 -10.70 11.55 5.25
C VAL A 558 -10.71 10.08 5.72
N GLY A 559 -11.41 9.79 6.81
CA GLY A 559 -11.46 8.47 7.45
C GLY A 559 -12.27 7.42 6.68
N ILE A 560 -12.91 6.50 7.41
CA ILE A 560 -13.66 5.36 6.85
C ILE A 560 -14.90 5.81 6.08
N ILE A 561 -15.69 6.72 6.66
CA ILE A 561 -16.90 7.27 6.06
C ILE A 561 -16.65 8.75 5.79
N ARG A 562 -16.78 9.16 4.54
CA ARG A 562 -16.37 10.47 4.01
C ARG A 562 -17.55 11.29 3.53
N LYS A 563 -17.42 12.61 3.62
CA LYS A 563 -18.40 13.58 3.10
C LYS A 563 -17.67 14.65 2.28
N GLY A 564 -18.29 15.12 1.18
CA GLY A 564 -17.71 16.15 0.32
C GLY A 564 -17.19 17.37 1.10
N PRO A 565 -18.05 18.07 1.89
CA PRO A 565 -17.62 19.26 2.65
C PRO A 565 -16.51 19.00 3.70
N GLU A 566 -16.39 17.76 4.22
CA GLU A 566 -15.31 17.38 5.14
C GLU A 566 -13.99 17.25 4.39
N MET A 567 -14.01 16.61 3.22
CA MET A 567 -12.83 16.47 2.36
C MET A 567 -12.35 17.79 1.76
N GLU A 568 -13.26 18.71 1.43
CA GLU A 568 -12.91 20.08 1.03
C GLU A 568 -12.14 20.79 2.14
N ARG A 569 -12.63 20.74 3.39
CA ARG A 569 -11.92 21.27 4.56
C ARG A 569 -10.60 20.56 4.81
N ALA A 570 -10.53 19.24 4.53
CA ALA A 570 -9.26 18.51 4.65
C ALA A 570 -8.22 19.04 3.68
N LEU A 571 -8.60 19.32 2.42
CA LEU A 571 -7.69 19.90 1.43
C LEU A 571 -7.19 21.30 1.85
N GLU A 572 -8.06 22.16 2.38
CA GLU A 572 -7.68 23.47 2.92
C GLU A 572 -6.65 23.31 4.07
N ARG A 573 -6.93 22.42 5.03
CA ARG A 573 -6.00 22.15 6.14
C ARG A 573 -4.67 21.54 5.67
N LEU A 574 -4.70 20.65 4.68
CA LEU A 574 -3.49 20.08 4.09
C LEU A 574 -2.65 21.13 3.36
N ASP A 575 -3.27 22.15 2.76
CA ASP A 575 -2.54 23.30 2.20
C ASP A 575 -1.87 24.13 3.29
N GLU A 576 -2.56 24.42 4.40
CA GLU A 576 -1.97 25.06 5.57
C GLU A 576 -0.81 24.26 6.16
N LEU A 577 -0.97 22.95 6.29
CA LEU A 577 0.09 22.06 6.78
C LEU A 577 1.29 22.00 5.83
N ALA A 578 1.08 22.09 4.52
CA ALA A 578 2.15 22.17 3.54
C ALA A 578 2.97 23.47 3.71
N GLU A 579 2.31 24.60 3.94
CA GLU A 579 3.02 25.88 4.23
C GLU A 579 3.77 25.81 5.56
N ARG A 580 3.13 25.33 6.63
CA ARG A 580 3.75 25.17 7.95
C ARG A 580 4.95 24.21 7.91
N SER A 581 4.90 23.18 7.05
CA SER A 581 6.00 22.23 6.93
C SER A 581 7.32 22.84 6.44
N ARG A 582 7.27 24.00 5.77
CA ARG A 582 8.47 24.76 5.37
C ARG A 582 9.20 25.42 6.54
N ALA A 583 8.49 25.66 7.62
CA ALA A 583 9.02 26.29 8.83
C ALA A 583 9.38 25.29 9.94
N LEU A 584 9.42 23.98 9.63
CA LEU A 584 9.76 22.95 10.62
C LEU A 584 11.15 23.16 11.19
N SER A 585 11.28 22.92 12.50
CA SER A 585 12.55 23.03 13.23
C SER A 585 12.71 21.85 14.18
N ALA A 586 13.84 21.16 14.07
CA ALA A 586 14.23 20.03 14.91
C ALA A 586 15.70 20.19 15.34
N PRO A 587 15.96 21.17 16.25
CA PRO A 587 17.32 21.50 16.63
C PRO A 587 18.04 20.32 17.31
N GLY A 588 19.35 20.25 17.14
CA GLY A 588 20.18 19.19 17.71
C GLY A 588 21.19 18.63 16.72
N ASP A 589 21.73 17.46 17.06
CA ASP A 589 22.62 16.71 16.18
C ASP A 589 21.80 15.96 15.11
N ARG A 590 22.46 15.54 14.03
CA ARG A 590 21.87 14.70 12.98
C ARG A 590 21.78 13.21 13.38
N VAL A 591 22.61 12.80 14.34
CA VAL A 591 22.74 11.40 14.77
C VAL A 591 21.48 10.98 15.53
N TYR A 592 20.74 10.03 14.98
CA TYR A 592 19.50 9.50 15.56
C TYR A 592 18.54 10.60 16.07
N ASN A 593 18.42 11.72 15.37
CA ASN A 593 17.48 12.79 15.72
C ASN A 593 16.07 12.48 15.16
N PRO A 594 15.14 11.93 15.96
CA PRO A 594 13.82 11.55 15.46
C PRO A 594 12.99 12.76 15.02
N GLY A 595 13.17 13.94 15.63
CA GLY A 595 12.53 15.17 15.20
C GLY A 595 12.97 15.59 13.79
N TRP A 596 14.26 15.51 13.50
CA TRP A 596 14.80 15.80 12.17
C TRP A 596 14.33 14.78 11.12
N HIS A 597 14.33 13.49 11.46
CA HIS A 597 13.82 12.46 10.56
C HIS A 597 12.34 12.69 10.24
N LEU A 598 11.55 13.07 11.24
CA LEU A 598 10.14 13.40 11.07
C LEU A 598 9.95 14.67 10.23
N ALA A 599 10.75 15.72 10.47
CA ALA A 599 10.71 16.96 9.67
C ALA A 599 10.97 16.71 8.18
N LEU A 600 11.87 15.77 7.86
CA LEU A 600 12.15 15.36 6.48
C LEU A 600 11.02 14.52 5.85
N ALA A 601 10.29 13.74 6.65
CA ALA A 601 9.20 12.88 6.18
C ALA A 601 7.85 13.63 6.07
N LEU A 602 7.60 14.66 6.88
CA LEU A 602 6.30 15.36 6.94
C LEU A 602 5.85 15.98 5.61
N PRO A 603 6.72 16.66 4.82
CA PRO A 603 6.31 17.17 3.51
C PRO A 603 5.85 16.06 2.55
N ASN A 604 6.42 14.85 2.67
CA ASN A 604 6.00 13.68 1.90
C ASN A 604 4.62 13.19 2.34
N MET A 605 4.40 13.06 3.66
CA MET A 605 3.10 12.65 4.20
C MET A 605 2.00 13.64 3.82
N VAL A 606 2.25 14.95 3.88
CA VAL A 606 1.28 15.98 3.48
C VAL A 606 0.95 15.88 1.99
N LEU A 607 1.95 15.76 1.11
CA LEU A 607 1.75 15.61 -0.34
C LEU A 607 0.88 14.38 -0.66
N VAL A 608 1.21 13.23 -0.08
CA VAL A 608 0.45 11.99 -0.32
C VAL A 608 -0.95 12.07 0.28
N SER A 609 -1.13 12.70 1.44
CA SER A 609 -2.45 12.96 2.04
C SER A 609 -3.32 13.84 1.14
N ARG A 610 -2.74 14.85 0.49
CA ARG A 610 -3.45 15.66 -0.53
C ARG A 610 -3.88 14.81 -1.73
N ALA A 611 -3.02 13.90 -2.20
CA ALA A 611 -3.36 12.97 -3.27
C ALA A 611 -4.56 12.07 -2.88
N VAL A 612 -4.57 11.54 -1.65
CA VAL A 612 -5.68 10.74 -1.10
C VAL A 612 -6.97 11.56 -1.02
N ALA A 613 -6.91 12.74 -0.39
CA ALA A 613 -8.09 13.58 -0.17
C ALA A 613 -8.69 14.09 -1.50
N ALA A 614 -7.84 14.52 -2.44
CA ALA A 614 -8.28 15.02 -3.75
C ALA A 614 -8.92 13.89 -4.58
N ALA A 615 -8.32 12.70 -4.63
CA ALA A 615 -8.88 11.55 -5.33
C ALA A 615 -10.21 11.09 -4.69
N ALA A 616 -10.28 11.11 -3.34
CA ALA A 616 -11.49 10.75 -2.61
C ALA A 616 -12.65 11.75 -2.83
N LEU A 617 -12.34 13.04 -2.95
CA LEU A 617 -13.34 14.08 -3.25
C LEU A 617 -13.87 13.93 -4.69
N GLU A 618 -13.00 13.68 -5.66
CA GLU A 618 -13.34 13.51 -7.07
C GLU A 618 -14.24 12.29 -7.32
N ARG A 619 -14.00 11.15 -6.65
CA ARG A 619 -14.80 9.94 -6.84
C ARG A 619 -16.15 10.04 -6.13
N THR A 620 -17.22 10.23 -6.92
CA THR A 620 -18.60 10.40 -6.44
C THR A 620 -19.37 9.08 -6.44
N GLU A 621 -18.85 8.09 -5.75
CA GLU A 621 -19.49 6.77 -5.49
C GLU A 621 -18.98 6.20 -4.16
N SER A 622 -19.59 5.11 -3.70
CA SER A 622 -19.06 4.25 -2.64
C SER A 622 -18.68 2.90 -3.21
N ARG A 623 -17.38 2.48 -3.08
CA ARG A 623 -16.84 1.24 -3.60
C ARG A 623 -15.63 0.77 -2.78
N GLY A 624 -15.67 -0.46 -2.25
CA GLY A 624 -14.57 -1.05 -1.50
C GLY A 624 -14.10 -0.17 -0.33
N GLY A 625 -12.80 0.15 -0.29
CA GLY A 625 -12.19 1.01 0.73
C GLY A 625 -12.54 2.50 0.64
N HIS A 626 -13.40 2.91 -0.28
CA HIS A 626 -13.88 4.29 -0.42
C HIS A 626 -15.39 4.35 -0.16
N THR A 627 -15.79 4.97 0.95
CA THR A 627 -17.20 5.12 1.34
C THR A 627 -17.57 6.59 1.44
N ARG A 628 -18.56 7.00 0.64
CA ARG A 628 -19.15 8.35 0.61
C ARG A 628 -20.56 8.30 1.20
N GLU A 629 -20.79 9.04 2.29
CA GLU A 629 -22.15 9.17 2.85
C GLU A 629 -23.09 9.94 1.92
N ASP A 630 -22.54 10.91 1.20
CA ASP A 630 -23.26 11.75 0.21
C ASP A 630 -23.46 11.05 -1.16
N PHE A 631 -22.75 9.95 -1.44
CA PHE A 631 -22.89 9.14 -2.64
C PHE A 631 -22.91 7.64 -2.28
N PRO A 632 -23.99 7.14 -1.66
CA PRO A 632 -24.10 5.74 -1.27
C PRO A 632 -24.23 4.82 -2.49
N GLY A 633 -23.43 3.77 -2.54
CA GLY A 633 -23.44 2.79 -3.62
C GLY A 633 -22.52 3.10 -4.79
N MET A 634 -22.40 2.14 -5.71
CA MET A 634 -21.56 2.22 -6.90
C MET A 634 -22.27 2.97 -8.03
N SER A 635 -21.52 3.79 -8.75
CA SER A 635 -22.02 4.56 -9.90
C SER A 635 -21.57 3.94 -11.22
N ALA A 636 -22.45 3.98 -12.22
CA ALA A 636 -22.14 3.54 -13.59
C ALA A 636 -21.02 4.38 -14.23
N GLU A 637 -20.97 5.68 -13.93
CA GLU A 637 -19.93 6.59 -14.42
C GLU A 637 -18.52 6.17 -13.99
N TRP A 638 -18.39 5.61 -12.77
CA TRP A 638 -17.13 5.21 -12.20
C TRP A 638 -16.77 3.73 -12.44
N ARG A 639 -17.59 3.02 -13.21
CA ARG A 639 -17.53 1.57 -13.34
C ARG A 639 -16.19 1.04 -13.81
N ARG A 640 -15.56 1.73 -14.77
CA ARG A 640 -14.28 1.34 -15.38
C ARG A 640 -13.28 2.51 -15.41
N VAL A 641 -13.27 3.28 -14.34
CA VAL A 641 -12.43 4.48 -14.23
C VAL A 641 -11.52 4.37 -13.03
N ASN A 642 -10.22 4.44 -13.28
CA ASN A 642 -9.19 4.69 -12.28
C ASN A 642 -8.88 6.19 -12.24
N LEU A 643 -8.54 6.72 -11.07
CA LEU A 643 -8.03 8.09 -10.94
C LEU A 643 -6.51 8.08 -10.92
N ALA A 644 -5.90 8.87 -11.79
CA ALA A 644 -4.46 9.13 -11.76
C ALA A 644 -4.20 10.51 -11.13
N VAL A 645 -3.19 10.56 -10.28
CA VAL A 645 -2.71 11.75 -9.59
C VAL A 645 -1.30 12.07 -10.08
N ARG A 646 -1.05 13.32 -10.45
CA ARG A 646 0.29 13.86 -10.72
C ARG A 646 0.54 15.08 -9.83
N ALA A 647 1.80 15.38 -9.58
CA ALA A 647 2.19 16.61 -8.89
C ALA A 647 3.04 17.49 -9.80
N ASP A 648 2.86 18.82 -9.69
CA ASP A 648 3.77 19.77 -10.29
C ASP A 648 4.98 20.04 -9.39
N ARG A 649 5.93 20.88 -9.87
CA ARG A 649 7.14 21.23 -9.10
C ARG A 649 6.87 21.97 -7.76
N SER A 650 5.64 22.43 -7.54
CA SER A 650 5.19 23.06 -6.29
C SER A 650 4.40 22.11 -5.40
N ASP A 651 4.46 20.81 -5.66
CA ASP A 651 3.70 19.77 -4.97
C ASP A 651 2.16 19.96 -5.07
N ARG A 652 1.66 20.71 -6.10
CA ARG A 652 0.22 20.81 -6.35
C ARG A 652 -0.23 19.59 -7.14
N VAL A 653 -1.26 18.92 -6.63
CA VAL A 653 -1.80 17.72 -7.25
C VAL A 653 -2.81 18.05 -8.34
N SER A 654 -2.83 17.25 -9.39
CA SER A 654 -3.81 17.26 -10.46
C SER A 654 -4.33 15.85 -10.69
N LEU A 655 -5.60 15.75 -11.09
CA LEU A 655 -6.28 14.48 -11.30
C LEU A 655 -6.60 14.29 -12.78
N SER A 656 -6.58 13.04 -13.22
CA SER A 656 -7.11 12.62 -14.52
C SER A 656 -7.81 11.27 -14.40
N ARG A 657 -8.83 11.06 -15.22
CA ARG A 657 -9.57 9.79 -15.28
C ARG A 657 -8.90 8.89 -16.32
N LEU A 658 -8.62 7.66 -15.94
CA LEU A 658 -8.03 6.64 -16.80
C LEU A 658 -9.03 5.50 -17.01
N ALA A 659 -9.26 5.13 -18.26
CA ALA A 659 -10.03 3.93 -18.56
C ALA A 659 -9.28 2.69 -18.06
N LEU A 660 -10.01 1.77 -17.46
CA LEU A 660 -9.49 0.45 -17.08
C LEU A 660 -9.42 -0.46 -18.31
N ALA A 661 -8.37 -1.27 -18.40
CA ALA A 661 -8.24 -2.27 -19.45
C ALA A 661 -9.36 -3.33 -19.37
N ASP A 662 -9.72 -3.90 -20.52
CA ASP A 662 -10.75 -4.96 -20.59
C ASP A 662 -10.24 -6.24 -19.93
N ILE A 663 -11.12 -6.93 -19.21
CA ILE A 663 -10.86 -8.29 -18.76
C ILE A 663 -10.94 -9.19 -20.00
N PRO A 664 -9.90 -10.01 -20.30
CA PRO A 664 -9.94 -10.95 -21.42
C PRO A 664 -11.20 -11.84 -21.37
N ALA A 665 -11.84 -12.07 -22.51
CA ALA A 665 -13.11 -12.80 -22.60
C ALA A 665 -13.07 -14.17 -21.91
N GLY A 666 -11.95 -14.91 -22.02
CA GLY A 666 -11.76 -16.20 -21.34
C GLY A 666 -11.73 -16.10 -19.81
N LEU A 667 -11.28 -14.95 -19.26
CA LEU A 667 -11.29 -14.69 -17.82
C LEU A 667 -12.63 -14.10 -17.37
N LEU A 668 -13.30 -13.33 -18.24
CA LEU A 668 -14.63 -12.81 -17.95
C LEU A 668 -15.68 -13.94 -17.83
N ALA A 669 -15.49 -15.03 -18.57
CA ALA A 669 -16.33 -16.22 -18.50
C ALA A 669 -16.27 -16.98 -17.15
N LEU A 670 -15.33 -16.65 -16.27
CA LEU A 670 -15.24 -17.20 -14.92
C LEU A 670 -16.29 -16.65 -13.94
N PHE A 671 -16.99 -15.58 -14.34
CA PHE A 671 -17.97 -14.90 -13.50
C PHE A 671 -19.39 -15.20 -13.98
N GLU A 672 -20.32 -15.31 -13.03
CA GLU A 672 -21.72 -15.43 -13.32
C GLU A 672 -22.27 -14.12 -13.93
N ARG A 673 -23.17 -14.23 -14.92
CA ARG A 673 -23.76 -13.07 -15.60
C ARG A 673 -24.43 -12.10 -14.61
N ASP A 674 -25.16 -12.62 -13.64
CA ASP A 674 -25.86 -11.82 -12.63
C ASP A 674 -24.88 -11.08 -11.70
N GLU A 675 -23.70 -11.63 -11.48
CA GLU A 675 -22.62 -10.96 -10.78
C GLU A 675 -22.04 -9.83 -11.62
N LEU A 676 -21.71 -10.12 -12.88
CA LEU A 676 -21.16 -9.13 -13.81
C LEU A 676 -22.10 -7.94 -14.02
N ALA A 677 -23.41 -8.16 -14.06
CA ALA A 677 -24.42 -7.10 -14.23
C ALA A 677 -24.38 -6.02 -13.13
N LYS A 678 -23.74 -6.30 -11.98
CA LYS A 678 -23.50 -5.30 -10.91
C LYS A 678 -22.36 -4.34 -11.23
N TYR A 679 -21.46 -4.73 -12.13
CA TYR A 679 -20.22 -4.03 -12.43
C TYR A 679 -20.05 -3.62 -13.89
N LEU A 680 -20.73 -4.28 -14.82
CA LEU A 680 -20.63 -4.08 -16.26
C LEU A 680 -21.97 -3.63 -16.84
N THR A 681 -21.95 -2.96 -18.01
CA THR A 681 -23.15 -2.61 -18.77
C THR A 681 -23.68 -3.84 -19.52
N GLU A 682 -24.93 -3.79 -20.00
CA GLU A 682 -25.49 -4.88 -20.83
C GLU A 682 -24.66 -5.16 -22.11
N GLU A 683 -24.03 -4.13 -22.67
CA GLU A 683 -23.17 -4.23 -23.86
C GLU A 683 -21.83 -4.90 -23.57
N GLU A 684 -21.32 -4.75 -22.32
CA GLU A 684 -20.07 -5.35 -21.83
C GLU A 684 -20.26 -6.79 -21.32
N LEU A 685 -21.51 -7.20 -21.07
CA LEU A 685 -21.81 -8.55 -20.57
C LEU A 685 -21.56 -9.61 -21.65
N PRO A 686 -20.98 -10.78 -21.32
CA PRO A 686 -20.84 -11.89 -22.23
C PRO A 686 -22.22 -12.31 -22.80
N ALA A 687 -22.26 -12.71 -24.06
CA ALA A 687 -23.49 -13.26 -24.68
C ALA A 687 -24.03 -14.41 -23.84
N ALA A 688 -25.37 -14.48 -23.69
CA ALA A 688 -26.03 -15.55 -22.95
C ALA A 688 -25.64 -16.91 -23.57
N GLY A 689 -24.96 -17.77 -22.81
CA GLY A 689 -24.53 -19.11 -23.25
C GLY A 689 -23.02 -19.28 -23.48
N ALA A 690 -22.20 -18.24 -23.32
CA ALA A 690 -20.75 -18.36 -23.47
C ALA A 690 -20.01 -19.03 -22.26
N ALA A 691 -20.71 -19.27 -21.18
CA ALA A 691 -20.15 -19.84 -19.94
C ALA A 691 -19.78 -21.34 -19.99
N GLY A 692 -20.01 -22.02 -21.09
CA GLY A 692 -19.77 -23.47 -21.23
C GLY A 692 -18.71 -23.89 -22.25
N ALA A 693 -18.02 -22.95 -22.92
CA ALA A 693 -17.16 -23.25 -24.06
C ALA A 693 -15.66 -23.22 -23.79
N ALA A 694 -15.23 -22.94 -22.55
CA ALA A 694 -13.81 -22.72 -22.21
C ALA A 694 -13.00 -24.01 -21.96
N ASP A 695 -13.61 -25.18 -21.83
CA ASP A 695 -12.92 -26.45 -21.53
C ASP A 695 -12.31 -27.17 -22.74
N GLY A 696 -12.48 -26.66 -23.97
CA GLY A 696 -12.09 -27.38 -25.20
C GLY A 696 -10.92 -26.84 -26.00
N ALA A 697 -10.33 -25.66 -25.67
CA ALA A 697 -9.43 -24.98 -26.61
C ALA A 697 -7.95 -24.86 -26.16
N ALA A 698 -7.54 -25.49 -25.08
CA ALA A 698 -6.19 -25.33 -24.50
C ALA A 698 -5.22 -26.51 -24.70
N GLU A 699 -5.58 -27.58 -25.43
CA GLU A 699 -4.68 -28.75 -25.67
C GLU A 699 -4.03 -28.84 -27.06
N GLU A 700 -4.30 -27.94 -28.00
CA GLU A 700 -3.68 -28.00 -29.33
C GLU A 700 -2.70 -26.85 -29.55
N GLY A 701 -1.55 -26.84 -28.89
CA GLY A 701 -0.54 -25.80 -29.16
C GLY A 701 0.80 -25.94 -28.45
N GLN A 702 1.24 -27.17 -28.12
CA GLN A 702 2.67 -27.45 -27.87
C GLN A 702 2.96 -28.92 -28.11
N SER A 703 3.36 -29.23 -29.33
CA SER A 703 4.16 -30.41 -29.67
C SER A 703 5.53 -29.95 -30.15
#